data_cb696e27a94657852fc44cb789405f45
#
_entry.id   cb696e27a94657852fc44cb789405f45
#
_cell.length_a   1.000
_cell.length_b   1.000
_cell.length_c   1.000
_cell.angle_alpha   90.00
_cell.angle_beta   90.00
_cell.angle_gamma   90.00
#
_symmetry.space_group_name_H-M   'P 1'
#
loop_
_entity.id
_entity.type
_entity.pdbx_description
1 polymer ?
#
loop_
_entity_poly.entity_id
_entity_poly.type
_entity_poly.pdbx_seq_one_letter_code
_entity_poly.pdbx_strand_id
1 'polypeptide(L)'
;GLASKDFEVLQVVSQVLYNGKAGLIDLDLNQQQKVLNSYGYPMGLADYSAFILGGLPKQGQTLEEVKDLLLNEIKKLRAGEFDEKMLQANINNFKLYELQSMESNEGRADIFVNSFINGTNWEDEVTAIDRMAKLTKEDIVAFADKYLKEDNYAVVYKKQGKDPNEKKMTKPEITPIVSNRDVASPFLTSIQESAVKPVEPVFLDFKKDMSQLTAKSDIPVLYKQNVTNDLFQLIYVFDMGNNNDKALGTAFDYLEYLGTSDMTPEELKSEFYRLACTFYVSPGNERTYVVLSGLNENMPAAMQLFEKLLADAQVNKEAYDNLVGDILKARADAKLNQGQNFSRLMNYAMYGPKSPATNLLTEAELASMNPQELVDRIHNQNNYKHRILYYGPSSSKDLLATIEQYHQVPATLKDIPAGNEYSYLETPATKVLVAPYEAKQIYMAQISNLDKKYDPAIEPTRELYNEYFGGGMNSIVFQEMRETRGLAYSAWAGIMPPSYLKYPYTIRTQIATQNDKMIDAVNTFNDIINNMPESEAAFKLAKEGLINRMRTDRIIKSDIIWTYINAQDLGQSVDPRIKLYNDVQTMTLKDIVDFQKEWVKGRTYVYCILGDKKDLDMNKLKAVGPIEELTQEQIFGY
;
A
#
# COMPACT_ATOMS: atom_id res chain seq x y z
N GLY A 1 13.08 -28.63 -7.90
CA GLY A 1 11.78 -27.98 -8.08
C GLY A 1 10.99 -27.92 -6.79
N LEU A 2 9.84 -27.24 -6.82
CA LEU A 2 8.98 -26.97 -5.64
C LEU A 2 8.55 -28.25 -4.89
N ALA A 3 8.27 -29.33 -5.58
CA ALA A 3 7.87 -30.61 -4.98
C ALA A 3 9.02 -31.38 -4.32
N SER A 4 10.24 -30.85 -4.27
CA SER A 4 11.38 -31.55 -3.68
C SER A 4 11.57 -31.20 -2.19
N LYS A 5 12.04 -32.18 -1.42
CA LYS A 5 12.45 -31.93 -0.02
C LYS A 5 13.56 -30.89 0.11
N ASP A 6 14.43 -30.78 -0.89
CA ASP A 6 15.47 -29.75 -0.93
C ASP A 6 14.86 -28.34 -0.96
N PHE A 7 13.64 -28.15 -1.53
CA PHE A 7 12.98 -26.86 -1.51
C PHE A 7 12.46 -26.49 -0.11
N GLU A 8 11.96 -27.46 0.66
CA GLU A 8 11.58 -27.22 2.08
C GLU A 8 12.79 -26.75 2.91
N VAL A 9 13.96 -27.38 2.70
CA VAL A 9 15.19 -26.93 3.36
C VAL A 9 15.58 -25.53 2.90
N LEU A 10 15.45 -25.23 1.57
CA LEU A 10 15.73 -23.90 1.03
C LEU A 10 14.82 -22.82 1.64
N GLN A 11 13.57 -23.13 1.93
CA GLN A 11 12.67 -22.18 2.62
C GLN A 11 13.20 -21.82 4.02
N VAL A 12 13.66 -22.81 4.81
CA VAL A 12 14.24 -22.56 6.14
C VAL A 12 15.57 -21.81 6.03
N VAL A 13 16.44 -22.21 5.09
CA VAL A 13 17.70 -21.50 4.77
C VAL A 13 17.42 -20.02 4.43
N SER A 14 16.41 -19.78 3.63
CA SER A 14 15.99 -18.42 3.28
C SER A 14 15.62 -17.60 4.52
N GLN A 15 14.84 -18.18 5.44
CA GLN A 15 14.43 -17.48 6.65
C GLN A 15 15.59 -17.23 7.62
N VAL A 16 16.60 -18.10 7.64
CA VAL A 16 17.84 -17.86 8.43
C VAL A 16 18.64 -16.71 7.83
N LEU A 17 18.69 -16.60 6.50
CA LEU A 17 19.39 -15.49 5.83
C LEU A 17 18.62 -14.19 5.88
N TYR A 18 17.35 -14.24 5.48
CA TYR A 18 16.49 -13.07 5.39
C TYR A 18 15.03 -13.46 5.65
N ASN A 19 14.42 -12.81 6.61
CA ASN A 19 13.01 -12.97 6.95
C ASN A 19 12.26 -11.62 7.13
N GLY A 20 12.92 -10.51 6.81
CA GLY A 20 12.43 -9.16 6.95
C GLY A 20 12.50 -8.59 8.36
N LYS A 21 13.12 -9.32 9.32
CA LYS A 21 13.19 -8.90 10.74
C LYS A 21 14.48 -9.30 11.45
N ALA A 22 14.81 -10.59 11.46
CA ALA A 22 15.83 -11.15 12.32
C ALA A 22 16.76 -12.16 11.63
N GLY A 23 16.75 -12.28 10.29
CA GLY A 23 17.71 -13.05 9.53
C GLY A 23 19.10 -12.41 9.55
N LEU A 24 20.14 -13.14 9.16
CA LEU A 24 21.51 -12.64 9.12
C LEU A 24 21.63 -11.32 8.34
N ILE A 25 21.02 -11.28 7.15
CA ILE A 25 20.98 -10.08 6.29
C ILE A 25 20.19 -8.94 6.97
N ASP A 26 19.09 -9.28 7.66
CA ASP A 26 18.29 -8.28 8.36
C ASP A 26 19.08 -7.60 9.48
N LEU A 27 19.75 -8.39 10.32
CA LEU A 27 20.46 -7.88 11.49
C LEU A 27 21.80 -7.25 11.11
N ASP A 28 22.58 -7.92 10.27
CA ASP A 28 23.98 -7.54 10.01
C ASP A 28 24.12 -6.46 8.92
N LEU A 29 23.15 -6.35 8.00
CA LEU A 29 23.23 -5.39 6.90
C LEU A 29 22.18 -4.29 7.01
N ASN A 30 20.89 -4.65 7.14
CA ASN A 30 19.79 -3.68 7.16
C ASN A 30 19.73 -2.94 8.51
N GLN A 31 19.73 -3.67 9.64
CA GLN A 31 19.66 -3.08 10.98
C GLN A 31 20.90 -2.23 11.29
N GLN A 32 22.06 -2.69 10.91
CA GLN A 32 23.33 -1.94 11.05
C GLN A 32 23.52 -0.91 9.94
N GLN A 33 22.51 -0.69 9.10
CA GLN A 33 22.51 0.31 8.03
C GLN A 33 23.79 0.26 7.15
N LYS A 34 24.33 -0.93 6.88
CA LYS A 34 25.52 -1.10 6.01
C LYS A 34 25.20 -0.96 4.51
N VAL A 35 23.95 -1.09 4.15
CA VAL A 35 23.40 -0.90 2.81
C VAL A 35 22.12 -0.06 2.91
N LEU A 36 21.62 0.49 1.81
CA LEU A 36 20.35 1.17 1.81
C LEU A 36 19.18 0.21 2.05
N ASN A 37 19.25 -0.95 1.43
CA ASN A 37 18.35 -2.08 1.67
C ASN A 37 18.96 -3.36 1.11
N SER A 38 18.67 -4.49 1.73
CA SER A 38 19.00 -5.81 1.18
C SER A 38 17.92 -6.84 1.51
N TYR A 39 17.80 -7.84 0.68
CA TYR A 39 16.75 -8.86 0.77
C TYR A 39 17.20 -10.19 0.17
N GLY A 40 16.48 -11.25 0.53
CA GLY A 40 16.68 -12.58 -0.04
C GLY A 40 15.37 -13.38 -0.07
N TYR A 41 15.17 -14.20 -1.10
CA TYR A 41 14.00 -15.07 -1.18
C TYR A 41 14.23 -16.25 -2.13
N PRO A 42 13.57 -17.40 -1.90
CA PRO A 42 13.58 -18.53 -2.81
C PRO A 42 12.59 -18.27 -3.94
N MET A 43 13.00 -18.49 -5.17
CA MET A 43 12.12 -18.53 -6.35
C MET A 43 11.89 -19.98 -6.72
N GLY A 44 10.73 -20.51 -6.32
CA GLY A 44 10.35 -21.89 -6.63
C GLY A 44 9.68 -21.99 -7.99
N LEU A 45 10.13 -22.94 -8.81
CA LEU A 45 9.51 -23.34 -10.08
C LEU A 45 9.29 -24.86 -10.07
N ALA A 46 8.44 -25.37 -10.96
CA ALA A 46 8.09 -26.79 -10.98
C ALA A 46 9.33 -27.70 -11.09
N ASP A 47 10.24 -27.41 -12.02
CA ASP A 47 11.40 -28.27 -12.29
C ASP A 47 12.68 -27.82 -11.57
N TYR A 48 12.91 -26.50 -11.45
CA TYR A 48 14.09 -25.90 -10.86
C TYR A 48 13.71 -24.78 -9.89
N SER A 49 14.64 -24.45 -9.00
CA SER A 49 14.50 -23.31 -8.08
C SER A 49 15.78 -22.48 -8.10
N ALA A 50 15.63 -21.21 -7.79
CA ALA A 50 16.74 -20.30 -7.57
C ALA A 50 16.62 -19.66 -6.18
N PHE A 51 17.75 -19.26 -5.62
CA PHE A 51 17.77 -18.38 -4.45
C PHE A 51 18.29 -17.02 -4.88
N ILE A 52 17.54 -15.98 -4.61
CA ILE A 52 17.83 -14.61 -5.04
C ILE A 52 18.26 -13.80 -3.83
N LEU A 53 19.39 -13.11 -3.94
CA LEU A 53 19.81 -12.06 -3.05
C LEU A 53 19.86 -10.74 -3.81
N GLY A 54 19.40 -9.67 -3.19
CA GLY A 54 19.44 -8.33 -3.77
C GLY A 54 19.88 -7.29 -2.76
N GLY A 55 20.50 -6.22 -3.24
CA GLY A 55 20.92 -5.12 -2.38
C GLY A 55 20.99 -3.79 -3.14
N LEU A 56 20.66 -2.72 -2.42
CA LEU A 56 20.71 -1.35 -2.89
C LEU A 56 21.84 -0.60 -2.18
N PRO A 57 22.75 0.03 -2.91
CA PRO A 57 23.88 0.74 -2.33
C PRO A 57 23.46 2.05 -1.66
N LYS A 58 24.15 2.41 -0.59
CA LYS A 58 24.11 3.76 -0.03
C LYS A 58 24.76 4.78 -0.97
N GLN A 59 24.62 6.04 -0.66
CA GLN A 59 25.31 7.11 -1.38
C GLN A 59 26.83 6.89 -1.35
N GLY A 60 27.44 6.79 -2.53
CA GLY A 60 28.90 6.57 -2.67
C GLY A 60 29.38 5.14 -2.51
N GLN A 61 28.50 4.19 -2.16
CA GLN A 61 28.82 2.77 -2.05
C GLN A 61 28.80 2.11 -3.44
N THR A 62 29.75 1.23 -3.71
CA THR A 62 29.82 0.50 -4.99
C THR A 62 28.89 -0.71 -5.00
N LEU A 63 28.52 -1.17 -6.20
CA LEU A 63 27.72 -2.39 -6.36
C LEU A 63 28.49 -3.65 -5.93
N GLU A 64 29.82 -3.63 -6.13
CA GLU A 64 30.73 -4.69 -5.71
C GLU A 64 30.78 -4.83 -4.19
N GLU A 65 30.86 -3.73 -3.45
CA GLU A 65 30.80 -3.73 -1.98
C GLU A 65 29.51 -4.36 -1.47
N VAL A 66 28.35 -4.01 -2.05
CA VAL A 66 27.06 -4.62 -1.67
C VAL A 66 27.04 -6.11 -1.95
N LYS A 67 27.54 -6.54 -3.13
CA LYS A 67 27.69 -7.97 -3.46
C LYS A 67 28.54 -8.70 -2.42
N ASP A 68 29.70 -8.12 -2.05
CA ASP A 68 30.64 -8.77 -1.14
C ASP A 68 30.05 -8.87 0.29
N LEU A 69 29.28 -7.88 0.74
CA LEU A 69 28.52 -7.94 1.98
C LEU A 69 27.51 -9.11 1.96
N LEU A 70 26.70 -9.23 0.91
CA LEU A 70 25.73 -10.32 0.77
C LEU A 70 26.40 -11.71 0.72
N LEU A 71 27.52 -11.85 0.01
CA LEU A 71 28.28 -13.10 -0.05
C LEU A 71 28.92 -13.44 1.30
N ASN A 72 29.25 -12.44 2.12
CA ASN A 72 29.75 -12.68 3.47
C ASN A 72 28.68 -13.31 4.36
N GLU A 73 27.40 -12.93 4.23
CA GLU A 73 26.31 -13.56 4.98
C GLU A 73 26.10 -15.02 4.55
N ILE A 74 26.29 -15.34 3.28
CA ILE A 74 26.33 -16.74 2.82
C ILE A 74 27.48 -17.52 3.48
N LYS A 75 28.68 -16.91 3.63
CA LYS A 75 29.81 -17.55 4.32
C LYS A 75 29.52 -17.83 5.79
N LYS A 76 28.89 -16.87 6.49
CA LYS A 76 28.43 -17.05 7.88
C LYS A 76 27.44 -18.20 8.00
N LEU A 77 26.43 -18.24 7.12
CA LEU A 77 25.47 -19.34 7.09
C LEU A 77 26.17 -20.71 6.93
N ARG A 78 27.09 -20.83 5.98
CA ARG A 78 27.87 -22.06 5.73
C ARG A 78 28.78 -22.44 6.91
N ALA A 79 29.29 -21.45 7.64
CA ALA A 79 30.06 -21.67 8.87
C ALA A 79 29.16 -22.00 10.09
N GLY A 80 27.85 -21.94 9.95
CA GLY A 80 26.90 -22.14 11.04
C GLY A 80 26.90 -20.98 12.04
N GLU A 81 27.28 -19.78 11.62
CA GLU A 81 27.33 -18.59 12.47
C GLU A 81 25.95 -17.94 12.59
N PHE A 82 24.97 -18.69 13.10
CA PHE A 82 23.62 -18.19 13.39
C PHE A 82 23.09 -18.87 14.68
N ASP A 83 22.17 -18.20 15.36
CA ASP A 83 21.52 -18.73 16.57
C ASP A 83 20.56 -19.87 16.19
N GLU A 84 20.76 -21.04 16.78
CA GLU A 84 19.91 -22.22 16.56
C GLU A 84 18.44 -21.97 16.97
N LYS A 85 18.20 -21.09 17.97
CA LYS A 85 16.85 -20.69 18.37
C LYS A 85 16.06 -20.06 17.22
N MET A 86 16.74 -19.54 16.20
CA MET A 86 16.13 -19.00 14.98
C MET A 86 15.29 -20.07 14.25
N LEU A 87 15.69 -21.34 14.27
CA LEU A 87 14.97 -22.42 13.60
C LEU A 87 13.55 -22.55 14.14
N GLN A 88 13.38 -22.58 15.48
CA GLN A 88 12.04 -22.64 16.07
C GLN A 88 11.24 -21.35 15.82
N ALA A 89 11.89 -20.19 15.85
CA ALA A 89 11.26 -18.93 15.52
C ALA A 89 10.76 -18.91 14.05
N ASN A 90 11.55 -19.44 13.11
CA ASN A 90 11.14 -19.59 11.71
C ASN A 90 9.88 -20.47 11.59
N ILE A 91 9.83 -21.60 12.30
CA ILE A 91 8.65 -22.49 12.29
C ILE A 91 7.40 -21.77 12.83
N ASN A 92 7.52 -21.00 13.89
CA ASN A 92 6.42 -20.22 14.45
C ASN A 92 5.93 -19.18 13.42
N ASN A 93 6.83 -18.53 12.70
CA ASN A 93 6.47 -17.57 11.65
C ASN A 93 5.88 -18.26 10.41
N PHE A 94 6.34 -19.44 10.00
CA PHE A 94 5.66 -20.22 8.96
C PHE A 94 4.22 -20.55 9.34
N LYS A 95 3.95 -20.98 10.58
CA LYS A 95 2.59 -21.19 11.08
C LYS A 95 1.76 -19.90 11.05
N LEU A 96 2.36 -18.78 11.45
CA LEU A 96 1.72 -17.47 11.38
C LEU A 96 1.31 -17.11 9.95
N TYR A 97 2.23 -17.26 8.97
CA TYR A 97 1.96 -16.97 7.56
C TYR A 97 0.90 -17.91 6.96
N GLU A 98 0.93 -19.19 7.32
CA GLU A 98 -0.09 -20.15 6.90
C GLU A 98 -1.47 -19.73 7.40
N LEU A 99 -1.61 -19.39 8.70
CA LEU A 99 -2.86 -18.89 9.27
C LEU A 99 -3.34 -17.61 8.56
N GLN A 100 -2.44 -16.68 8.29
CA GLN A 100 -2.75 -15.45 7.57
C GLN A 100 -3.21 -15.70 6.13
N SER A 101 -2.54 -16.61 5.40
CA SER A 101 -2.92 -16.95 4.03
C SER A 101 -4.30 -17.61 3.96
N MET A 102 -4.64 -18.44 4.96
CA MET A 102 -5.94 -19.09 5.05
C MET A 102 -7.08 -18.17 5.49
N GLU A 103 -6.81 -16.91 5.85
CA GLU A 103 -7.85 -15.99 6.28
C GLU A 103 -8.83 -15.60 5.16
N SER A 104 -8.39 -15.61 3.90
CA SER A 104 -9.23 -15.30 2.74
C SER A 104 -9.67 -16.57 2.00
N ASN A 105 -10.80 -16.50 1.28
CA ASN A 105 -11.23 -17.58 0.38
C ASN A 105 -10.25 -17.78 -0.77
N GLU A 106 -9.68 -16.68 -1.28
CA GLU A 106 -8.67 -16.68 -2.33
C GLU A 106 -7.41 -17.42 -1.86
N GLY A 107 -6.84 -17.04 -0.70
CA GLY A 107 -5.67 -17.72 -0.16
C GLY A 107 -5.87 -19.21 0.05
N ARG A 108 -7.06 -19.64 0.54
CA ARG A 108 -7.38 -21.06 0.64
C ARG A 108 -7.48 -21.75 -0.73
N ALA A 109 -8.05 -21.08 -1.73
CA ALA A 109 -8.13 -21.62 -3.08
C ALA A 109 -6.76 -21.72 -3.72
N ASP A 110 -5.90 -20.71 -3.51
CA ASP A 110 -4.55 -20.67 -4.07
C ASP A 110 -3.67 -21.82 -3.58
N ILE A 111 -3.82 -22.28 -2.35
CA ILE A 111 -3.08 -23.44 -1.85
C ILE A 111 -3.41 -24.69 -2.71
N PHE A 112 -4.70 -24.94 -3.01
CA PHE A 112 -5.10 -26.06 -3.86
C PHE A 112 -4.62 -25.89 -5.30
N VAL A 113 -4.77 -24.69 -5.87
CA VAL A 113 -4.36 -24.38 -7.24
C VAL A 113 -2.85 -24.54 -7.38
N ASN A 114 -2.07 -23.99 -6.45
CA ASN A 114 -0.61 -24.07 -6.48
C ASN A 114 -0.11 -25.52 -6.28
N SER A 115 -0.71 -26.28 -5.38
CA SER A 115 -0.41 -27.70 -5.21
C SER A 115 -0.62 -28.47 -6.52
N PHE A 116 -1.74 -28.23 -7.22
CA PHE A 116 -2.04 -28.85 -8.50
C PHE A 116 -1.05 -28.43 -9.61
N ILE A 117 -0.79 -27.13 -9.76
CA ILE A 117 0.12 -26.59 -10.79
C ILE A 117 1.55 -27.09 -10.61
N ASN A 118 2.00 -27.18 -9.36
CA ASN A 118 3.37 -27.58 -9.02
C ASN A 118 3.54 -29.10 -8.93
N GLY A 119 2.45 -29.86 -9.02
CA GLY A 119 2.46 -31.31 -8.92
C GLY A 119 2.86 -31.81 -7.53
N THR A 120 2.61 -30.99 -6.47
CA THR A 120 2.83 -31.40 -5.08
C THR A 120 1.70 -32.31 -4.63
N ASN A 121 2.04 -33.32 -3.82
CA ASN A 121 1.04 -34.16 -3.18
C ASN A 121 0.40 -33.38 -2.03
N TRP A 122 -0.93 -33.41 -1.90
CA TRP A 122 -1.64 -32.68 -0.86
C TRP A 122 -1.20 -33.07 0.57
N GLU A 123 -0.90 -34.35 0.81
CA GLU A 123 -0.38 -34.80 2.09
C GLU A 123 1.00 -34.19 2.40
N ASP A 124 1.84 -34.04 1.39
CA ASP A 124 3.14 -33.36 1.52
C ASP A 124 2.97 -31.86 1.79
N GLU A 125 2.00 -31.21 1.14
CA GLU A 125 1.71 -29.78 1.34
C GLU A 125 1.31 -29.50 2.80
N VAL A 126 0.30 -30.20 3.32
CA VAL A 126 -0.25 -29.95 4.68
C VAL A 126 0.68 -30.39 5.81
N THR A 127 1.72 -31.17 5.52
CA THR A 127 2.71 -31.62 6.53
C THR A 127 4.08 -30.99 6.35
N ALA A 128 4.23 -30.03 5.44
CA ALA A 128 5.53 -29.40 5.14
C ALA A 128 6.15 -28.73 6.37
N ILE A 129 5.37 -27.96 7.13
CA ILE A 129 5.84 -27.28 8.34
C ILE A 129 6.30 -28.29 9.40
N ASP A 130 5.62 -29.42 9.56
CA ASP A 130 6.03 -30.47 10.50
C ASP A 130 7.33 -31.17 10.10
N ARG A 131 7.62 -31.25 8.79
CA ARG A 131 8.93 -31.73 8.29
C ARG A 131 10.03 -30.68 8.48
N MET A 132 9.74 -29.43 8.15
CA MET A 132 10.67 -28.32 8.36
C MET A 132 11.04 -28.15 9.84
N ALA A 133 10.10 -28.40 10.77
CA ALA A 133 10.33 -28.34 12.21
C ALA A 133 11.32 -29.39 12.73
N LYS A 134 11.67 -30.40 11.93
CA LYS A 134 12.65 -31.45 12.29
C LYS A 134 14.05 -31.15 11.77
N LEU A 135 14.21 -30.10 10.98
CA LEU A 135 15.52 -29.71 10.44
C LEU A 135 16.42 -29.19 11.56
N THR A 136 17.65 -29.63 11.52
CA THR A 136 18.71 -29.22 12.47
C THR A 136 19.60 -28.15 11.84
N LYS A 137 20.43 -27.53 12.67
CA LYS A 137 21.46 -26.58 12.21
C LYS A 137 22.42 -27.23 11.21
N GLU A 138 22.79 -28.48 11.43
CA GLU A 138 23.65 -29.26 10.54
C GLU A 138 23.02 -29.47 9.18
N ASP A 139 21.70 -29.71 9.10
CA ASP A 139 20.97 -29.84 7.83
C ASP A 139 21.01 -28.54 7.03
N ILE A 140 20.83 -27.40 7.69
CA ILE A 140 20.90 -26.07 7.07
C ILE A 140 22.31 -25.78 6.53
N VAL A 141 23.35 -26.05 7.33
CA VAL A 141 24.75 -25.87 6.93
C VAL A 141 25.10 -26.80 5.75
N ALA A 142 24.73 -28.08 5.84
CA ALA A 142 24.98 -29.05 4.78
C ALA A 142 24.31 -28.66 3.45
N PHE A 143 23.07 -28.13 3.52
CA PHE A 143 22.38 -27.61 2.34
C PHE A 143 23.11 -26.40 1.75
N ALA A 144 23.51 -25.44 2.60
CA ALA A 144 24.23 -24.25 2.16
C ALA A 144 25.58 -24.63 1.49
N ASP A 145 26.33 -25.57 2.07
CA ASP A 145 27.58 -26.08 1.51
C ASP A 145 27.38 -26.81 0.17
N LYS A 146 26.25 -27.47 -0.02
CA LYS A 146 25.91 -28.16 -1.26
C LYS A 146 25.57 -27.20 -2.39
N TYR A 147 24.77 -26.18 -2.12
CA TYR A 147 24.13 -25.36 -3.15
C TYR A 147 24.61 -23.91 -3.22
N LEU A 148 24.95 -23.26 -2.09
CA LEU A 148 25.30 -21.84 -2.05
C LEU A 148 26.83 -21.65 -2.12
N LYS A 149 27.42 -22.14 -3.21
CA LYS A 149 28.86 -22.10 -3.45
C LYS A 149 29.29 -20.84 -4.17
N GLU A 150 30.58 -20.52 -4.08
CA GLU A 150 31.20 -19.37 -4.73
C GLU A 150 31.24 -19.47 -6.27
N ASP A 151 31.03 -20.66 -6.84
CA ASP A 151 31.02 -20.96 -8.27
C ASP A 151 29.62 -21.27 -8.83
N ASN A 152 28.57 -21.06 -8.04
CA ASN A 152 27.20 -21.43 -8.40
C ASN A 152 26.23 -20.24 -8.31
N TYR A 153 26.60 -19.08 -8.84
CA TYR A 153 25.71 -17.92 -8.91
C TYR A 153 26.01 -17.03 -10.13
N ALA A 154 25.04 -16.21 -10.50
CA ALA A 154 25.18 -15.15 -11.48
C ALA A 154 24.91 -13.80 -10.82
N VAL A 155 25.66 -12.77 -11.22
CA VAL A 155 25.47 -11.40 -10.71
C VAL A 155 24.90 -10.52 -11.82
N VAL A 156 23.85 -9.78 -11.50
CA VAL A 156 23.26 -8.77 -12.38
C VAL A 156 23.36 -7.41 -11.72
N TYR A 157 24.08 -6.49 -12.35
CA TYR A 157 24.19 -5.10 -11.92
C TYR A 157 23.27 -4.20 -12.73
N LYS A 158 22.34 -3.52 -12.04
CA LYS A 158 21.55 -2.43 -12.62
C LYS A 158 22.32 -1.12 -12.46
N LYS A 159 22.85 -0.59 -13.56
CA LYS A 159 23.57 0.68 -13.59
C LYS A 159 22.70 1.80 -14.16
N GLN A 160 22.86 3.02 -13.66
CA GLN A 160 22.23 4.20 -14.22
C GLN A 160 22.92 4.57 -15.56
N GLY A 161 22.13 4.98 -16.55
CA GLY A 161 22.63 5.45 -17.85
C GLY A 161 21.90 4.79 -19.02
N LYS A 162 22.32 5.17 -20.24
CA LYS A 162 21.85 4.56 -21.49
C LYS A 162 22.89 3.54 -21.94
N ASP A 163 22.43 2.36 -22.32
CA ASP A 163 23.30 1.37 -22.97
C ASP A 163 23.69 1.90 -24.37
N PRO A 164 24.97 2.20 -24.64
CA PRO A 164 25.39 2.65 -25.97
C PRO A 164 25.23 1.58 -27.05
N ASN A 165 25.06 0.32 -26.65
CA ASN A 165 24.90 -0.83 -27.53
C ASN A 165 23.43 -1.29 -27.67
N GLU A 166 22.45 -0.49 -27.18
CA GLU A 166 21.03 -0.82 -27.28
C GLU A 166 20.65 -1.05 -28.75
N LYS A 167 20.32 -2.29 -29.08
CA LYS A 167 19.86 -2.64 -30.43
C LYS A 167 18.37 -2.24 -30.53
N LYS A 168 18.09 -1.29 -31.42
CA LYS A 168 16.70 -0.99 -31.80
C LYS A 168 16.14 -2.18 -32.56
N MET A 169 15.25 -2.93 -31.94
CA MET A 169 14.49 -3.96 -32.64
C MET A 169 13.36 -3.31 -33.43
N THR A 170 13.24 -3.64 -34.69
CA THR A 170 12.08 -3.28 -35.51
C THR A 170 10.87 -4.03 -34.95
N LYS A 171 9.84 -3.32 -34.57
CA LYS A 171 8.58 -3.95 -34.13
C LYS A 171 7.98 -4.68 -35.32
N PRO A 172 7.60 -5.97 -35.21
CA PRO A 172 6.84 -6.63 -36.25
C PRO A 172 5.49 -5.94 -36.46
N GLU A 173 5.00 -5.92 -37.68
CA GLU A 173 3.63 -5.48 -37.95
C GLU A 173 2.65 -6.43 -37.23
N ILE A 174 1.79 -5.86 -36.40
CA ILE A 174 0.75 -6.61 -35.72
C ILE A 174 -0.49 -6.58 -36.63
N THR A 175 -0.91 -7.74 -37.13
CA THR A 175 -2.20 -7.86 -37.81
C THR A 175 -3.31 -7.70 -36.78
N PRO A 176 -4.20 -6.68 -36.93
CA PRO A 176 -5.31 -6.51 -35.99
C PRO A 176 -6.22 -7.74 -36.02
N ILE A 177 -6.52 -8.29 -34.85
CA ILE A 177 -7.52 -9.35 -34.73
C ILE A 177 -8.88 -8.68 -34.69
N VAL A 178 -9.72 -8.99 -35.67
CA VAL A 178 -11.12 -8.56 -35.65
C VAL A 178 -11.85 -9.41 -34.59
N SER A 179 -12.08 -8.83 -33.43
CA SER A 179 -12.87 -9.49 -32.38
C SER A 179 -14.36 -9.31 -32.72
N ASN A 180 -15.06 -10.42 -32.88
CA ASN A 180 -16.51 -10.40 -33.02
C ASN A 180 -17.15 -10.41 -31.62
N ARG A 181 -17.43 -9.23 -31.09
CA ARG A 181 -17.95 -9.04 -29.72
C ARG A 181 -19.45 -9.32 -29.61
N ASP A 182 -20.15 -9.38 -30.74
CA ASP A 182 -21.59 -9.56 -30.78
C ASP A 182 -21.99 -11.04 -30.88
N VAL A 183 -21.02 -11.95 -30.97
CA VAL A 183 -21.26 -13.40 -31.05
C VAL A 183 -20.74 -14.09 -29.80
N ALA A 184 -21.66 -14.68 -29.04
CA ALA A 184 -21.34 -15.59 -27.94
C ALA A 184 -21.38 -17.04 -28.42
N SER A 185 -20.52 -17.90 -27.88
CA SER A 185 -20.62 -19.35 -28.13
C SER A 185 -21.92 -19.89 -27.51
N PRO A 186 -22.49 -20.97 -28.07
CA PRO A 186 -23.67 -21.62 -27.46
C PRO A 186 -23.46 -21.98 -26.00
N PHE A 187 -22.24 -22.34 -25.61
CA PHE A 187 -21.88 -22.61 -24.22
C PHE A 187 -21.97 -21.37 -23.32
N LEU A 188 -21.39 -20.26 -23.77
CA LEU A 188 -21.49 -18.99 -23.03
C LEU A 188 -22.94 -18.53 -22.92
N THR A 189 -23.71 -18.60 -24.02
CA THR A 189 -25.12 -18.27 -24.01
C THR A 189 -25.91 -19.12 -23.01
N SER A 190 -25.64 -20.43 -22.95
CA SER A 190 -26.31 -21.34 -22.00
C SER A 190 -26.00 -21.01 -20.54
N ILE A 191 -24.78 -20.54 -20.25
CA ILE A 191 -24.42 -20.06 -18.91
C ILE A 191 -25.14 -18.75 -18.59
N GLN A 192 -25.14 -17.80 -19.52
CA GLN A 192 -25.80 -16.50 -19.35
C GLN A 192 -27.32 -16.61 -19.15
N GLU A 193 -27.94 -17.57 -19.81
CA GLU A 193 -29.38 -17.86 -19.71
C GLU A 193 -29.75 -18.77 -18.53
N SER A 194 -28.76 -19.35 -17.85
CA SER A 194 -29.00 -20.21 -16.68
C SER A 194 -29.65 -19.40 -15.55
N ALA A 195 -30.73 -19.93 -14.97
CA ALA A 195 -31.40 -19.32 -13.83
C ALA A 195 -30.51 -19.45 -12.57
N VAL A 196 -29.90 -18.34 -12.16
CA VAL A 196 -29.12 -18.29 -10.91
C VAL A 196 -29.96 -17.59 -9.84
N LYS A 197 -30.11 -18.21 -8.67
CA LYS A 197 -30.72 -17.53 -7.53
C LYS A 197 -29.80 -16.41 -7.06
N PRO A 198 -30.27 -15.14 -7.05
CA PRO A 198 -29.44 -14.04 -6.58
C PRO A 198 -29.00 -14.25 -5.14
N VAL A 199 -27.73 -13.93 -4.86
CA VAL A 199 -27.24 -13.83 -3.48
C VAL A 199 -27.75 -12.52 -2.90
N GLU A 200 -28.27 -12.55 -1.67
CA GLU A 200 -28.70 -11.33 -0.99
C GLU A 200 -27.52 -10.58 -0.39
N PRO A 201 -27.52 -9.24 -0.43
CA PRO A 201 -26.47 -8.45 0.17
C PRO A 201 -26.48 -8.60 1.70
N VAL A 202 -25.30 -8.51 2.31
CA VAL A 202 -25.16 -8.48 3.76
C VAL A 202 -24.58 -7.14 4.16
N PHE A 203 -25.32 -6.38 4.94
CA PHE A 203 -24.95 -5.10 5.49
C PHE A 203 -24.57 -5.20 6.95
N LEU A 204 -23.75 -4.26 7.42
CA LEU A 204 -23.33 -4.21 8.80
C LEU A 204 -24.37 -3.51 9.69
N ASP A 205 -24.57 -4.08 10.86
CA ASP A 205 -25.17 -3.41 12.02
C ASP A 205 -24.06 -3.11 13.03
N PHE A 206 -23.55 -1.90 13.01
CA PHE A 206 -22.42 -1.50 13.86
C PHE A 206 -22.65 -1.73 15.37
N LYS A 207 -23.90 -1.84 15.81
CA LYS A 207 -24.22 -2.14 17.21
C LYS A 207 -24.15 -3.63 17.56
N LYS A 208 -24.26 -4.51 16.56
CA LYS A 208 -24.24 -5.98 16.74
C LYS A 208 -22.92 -6.60 16.26
N ASP A 209 -22.36 -6.04 15.19
CA ASP A 209 -21.21 -6.64 14.52
C ASP A 209 -19.88 -6.30 15.19
N MET A 210 -19.86 -5.27 16.04
CA MET A 210 -18.73 -4.89 16.87
C MET A 210 -19.20 -4.35 18.23
N SER A 211 -18.26 -4.19 19.17
CA SER A 211 -18.53 -3.61 20.48
C SER A 211 -17.70 -2.35 20.69
N GLN A 212 -18.27 -1.38 21.41
CA GLN A 212 -17.57 -0.19 21.89
C GLN A 212 -17.36 -0.36 23.39
N LEU A 213 -16.10 -0.33 23.82
CA LEU A 213 -15.68 -0.48 25.21
C LEU A 213 -14.90 0.76 25.64
N THR A 214 -14.61 0.87 26.91
CA THR A 214 -13.76 1.93 27.47
C THR A 214 -12.66 1.28 28.30
N ALA A 215 -11.42 1.61 28.02
CA ALA A 215 -10.25 1.21 28.81
C ALA A 215 -9.86 2.32 29.81
N LYS A 216 -8.76 2.12 30.56
CA LYS A 216 -8.21 3.13 31.48
C LYS A 216 -8.01 4.48 30.78
N SER A 217 -7.99 5.55 31.56
CA SER A 217 -7.85 6.94 31.09
C SER A 217 -8.91 7.34 30.04
N ASP A 218 -10.11 6.74 30.13
CA ASP A 218 -11.26 6.95 29.24
C ASP A 218 -10.96 6.68 27.76
N ILE A 219 -10.01 5.79 27.45
CA ILE A 219 -9.65 5.44 26.07
C ILE A 219 -10.75 4.60 25.42
N PRO A 220 -11.34 5.06 24.30
CA PRO A 220 -12.33 4.28 23.56
C PRO A 220 -11.67 3.05 22.91
N VAL A 221 -12.33 1.90 23.01
CA VAL A 221 -11.89 0.66 22.38
C VAL A 221 -12.98 0.15 21.43
N LEU A 222 -12.65 0.03 20.17
CA LEU A 222 -13.48 -0.61 19.15
C LEU A 222 -13.05 -2.08 19.05
N TYR A 223 -13.94 -2.98 19.41
CA TYR A 223 -13.66 -4.39 19.61
C TYR A 223 -14.45 -5.27 18.65
N LYS A 224 -13.76 -6.18 17.99
CA LYS A 224 -14.35 -7.29 17.24
C LYS A 224 -13.64 -8.59 17.60
N GLN A 225 -14.38 -9.58 18.11
CA GLN A 225 -13.79 -10.88 18.40
C GLN A 225 -13.49 -11.65 17.13
N ASN A 226 -12.28 -12.20 17.04
CA ASN A 226 -11.87 -13.19 16.05
C ASN A 226 -12.30 -14.58 16.55
N VAL A 227 -13.23 -15.23 15.85
CA VAL A 227 -13.73 -16.58 16.19
C VAL A 227 -13.23 -17.64 15.20
N THR A 228 -12.30 -17.26 14.31
CA THR A 228 -11.86 -18.12 13.20
C THR A 228 -10.46 -18.70 13.38
N ASN A 229 -9.58 -17.96 14.03
CA ASN A 229 -8.19 -18.35 14.29
C ASN A 229 -7.61 -17.59 15.49
N ASP A 230 -6.34 -17.85 15.80
CA ASP A 230 -5.63 -17.26 16.94
C ASP A 230 -4.80 -16.02 16.58
N LEU A 231 -5.13 -15.32 15.50
CA LEU A 231 -4.47 -14.08 15.11
C LEU A 231 -5.11 -12.88 15.81
N PHE A 232 -4.26 -11.95 16.25
CA PHE A 232 -4.71 -10.66 16.76
C PHE A 232 -4.13 -9.50 15.96
N GLN A 233 -4.85 -8.38 16.00
CA GLN A 233 -4.42 -7.06 15.58
C GLN A 233 -4.90 -6.06 16.65
N LEU A 234 -3.95 -5.32 17.21
CA LEU A 234 -4.15 -4.24 18.18
C LEU A 234 -3.61 -2.96 17.57
N ILE A 235 -4.45 -1.93 17.47
CA ILE A 235 -4.05 -0.67 16.82
C ILE A 235 -4.38 0.50 17.74
N TYR A 236 -3.39 1.35 18.04
CA TYR A 236 -3.63 2.66 18.62
C TYR A 236 -3.76 3.68 17.49
N VAL A 237 -4.86 4.41 17.47
CA VAL A 237 -5.15 5.42 16.46
C VAL A 237 -5.15 6.79 17.10
N PHE A 238 -4.20 7.60 16.72
CA PHE A 238 -4.08 9.00 17.11
C PHE A 238 -4.61 9.88 15.97
N ASP A 239 -5.53 10.80 16.24
CA ASP A 239 -5.95 11.82 15.27
C ASP A 239 -4.88 12.95 15.20
N MET A 240 -3.62 12.54 15.15
CA MET A 240 -2.41 13.33 15.10
C MET A 240 -1.46 12.73 14.06
N GLY A 241 -0.94 13.54 13.17
CA GLY A 241 -0.02 13.10 12.12
C GLY A 241 1.01 14.16 11.77
N ASN A 242 1.64 14.02 10.61
CA ASN A 242 2.66 14.95 10.13
C ASN A 242 2.15 16.40 9.97
N ASN A 243 0.85 16.60 9.83
CA ASN A 243 0.27 17.95 9.83
C ASN A 243 0.36 18.62 11.19
N ASN A 244 0.37 17.85 12.29
CA ASN A 244 0.49 18.35 13.66
C ASN A 244 1.98 18.51 14.07
N ASP A 245 2.82 17.57 13.64
CA ASP A 245 4.27 17.60 13.87
C ASP A 245 5.00 16.97 12.68
N LYS A 246 5.64 17.80 11.85
CA LYS A 246 6.32 17.34 10.63
C LYS A 246 7.53 16.42 10.88
N ALA A 247 8.03 16.35 12.12
CA ALA A 247 9.10 15.46 12.51
C ALA A 247 8.62 14.06 12.95
N LEU A 248 7.30 13.87 13.06
CA LEU A 248 6.73 12.64 13.58
C LEU A 248 7.08 11.43 12.71
N GLY A 249 7.00 11.58 11.38
CA GLY A 249 7.44 10.53 10.46
C GLY A 249 8.87 10.13 10.68
N THR A 250 9.78 11.11 10.72
CA THR A 250 11.22 10.86 10.96
C THR A 250 11.47 10.23 12.34
N ALA A 251 10.69 10.59 13.38
CA ALA A 251 10.82 10.01 14.70
C ALA A 251 10.51 8.50 14.70
N PHE A 252 9.47 8.09 13.99
CA PHE A 252 9.11 6.67 13.92
C PHE A 252 9.94 5.88 12.90
N ASP A 253 10.46 6.50 11.85
CA ASP A 253 11.49 5.90 11.01
C ASP A 253 12.78 5.64 11.83
N TYR A 254 13.12 6.56 12.74
CA TYR A 254 14.27 6.41 13.63
C TYR A 254 14.07 5.33 14.69
N LEU A 255 12.83 5.12 15.18
CA LEU A 255 12.50 4.08 16.16
C LEU A 255 12.95 2.67 15.71
N GLU A 256 12.93 2.40 14.40
CA GLU A 256 13.34 1.13 13.82
C GLU A 256 14.80 0.75 14.12
N TYR A 257 15.63 1.73 14.48
CA TYR A 257 17.05 1.59 14.75
C TYR A 257 17.41 1.77 16.22
N LEU A 258 16.41 1.85 17.10
CA LEU A 258 16.63 2.12 18.51
C LEU A 258 16.46 0.87 19.38
N GLY A 259 17.29 0.76 20.39
CA GLY A 259 17.13 -0.18 21.49
C GLY A 259 16.52 0.47 22.73
N THR A 260 16.44 -0.29 23.79
CA THR A 260 16.12 0.17 25.15
C THR A 260 17.38 0.22 26.01
N SER A 261 17.24 0.65 27.26
CA SER A 261 18.37 0.68 28.22
C SER A 261 19.02 -0.69 28.48
N ASP A 262 18.34 -1.80 28.17
CA ASP A 262 18.77 -3.17 28.44
C ASP A 262 18.70 -4.12 27.24
N MET A 263 18.22 -3.68 26.08
CA MET A 263 18.16 -4.48 24.85
C MET A 263 18.64 -3.66 23.65
N THR A 264 19.48 -4.28 22.83
CA THR A 264 19.86 -3.70 21.54
C THR A 264 18.71 -3.74 20.53
N PRO A 265 18.75 -2.96 19.43
CA PRO A 265 17.75 -3.05 18.36
C PRO A 265 17.65 -4.46 17.75
N GLU A 266 18.79 -5.16 17.60
CA GLU A 266 18.85 -6.52 17.08
C GLU A 266 18.18 -7.53 18.01
N GLU A 267 18.42 -7.41 19.33
CA GLU A 267 17.77 -8.24 20.34
C GLU A 267 16.27 -8.02 20.37
N LEU A 268 15.79 -6.76 20.26
CA LEU A 268 14.37 -6.45 20.17
C LEU A 268 13.72 -7.09 18.95
N LYS A 269 14.32 -6.95 17.78
CA LYS A 269 13.80 -7.55 16.53
C LYS A 269 13.77 -9.07 16.61
N SER A 270 14.82 -9.68 17.17
CA SER A 270 14.88 -11.12 17.36
C SER A 270 13.81 -11.62 18.33
N GLU A 271 13.52 -10.85 19.40
CA GLU A 271 12.49 -11.23 20.36
C GLU A 271 11.08 -11.10 19.77
N PHE A 272 10.77 -10.02 19.03
CA PHE A 272 9.51 -9.92 18.30
C PHE A 272 9.32 -11.05 17.30
N TYR A 273 10.39 -11.42 16.59
CA TYR A 273 10.37 -12.53 15.65
C TYR A 273 10.11 -13.88 16.34
N ARG A 274 10.77 -14.10 17.50
CA ARG A 274 10.56 -15.29 18.35
C ARG A 274 9.11 -15.41 18.82
N LEU A 275 8.48 -14.30 19.15
CA LEU A 275 7.07 -14.23 19.57
C LEU A 275 6.08 -14.42 18.40
N ALA A 276 6.55 -14.52 17.15
CA ALA A 276 5.72 -14.45 15.96
C ALA A 276 4.75 -13.26 16.03
N CYS A 277 5.26 -12.13 16.48
CA CYS A 277 4.57 -10.85 16.57
C CYS A 277 5.36 -9.77 15.81
N THR A 278 4.65 -8.73 15.42
CA THR A 278 5.26 -7.59 14.73
C THR A 278 4.60 -6.31 15.16
N PHE A 279 5.36 -5.23 15.15
CA PHE A 279 4.82 -3.89 15.26
C PHE A 279 5.27 -3.03 14.09
N TYR A 280 4.52 -1.99 13.83
CA TYR A 280 4.95 -0.85 13.03
C TYR A 280 4.19 0.39 13.44
N VAL A 281 4.79 1.55 13.19
CA VAL A 281 4.13 2.85 13.38
C VAL A 281 4.06 3.55 12.05
N SER A 282 2.87 4.02 11.67
CA SER A 282 2.62 4.68 10.40
C SER A 282 2.04 6.07 10.62
N PRO A 283 2.87 7.10 10.71
CA PRO A 283 2.43 8.48 10.75
C PRO A 283 1.96 8.93 9.38
N GLY A 284 0.64 9.08 9.24
CA GLY A 284 0.04 9.73 8.06
C GLY A 284 0.03 11.25 8.22
N ASN A 285 -0.66 11.95 7.31
CA ASN A 285 -0.78 13.41 7.42
C ASN A 285 -1.64 13.83 8.61
N GLU A 286 -2.76 13.17 8.85
CA GLU A 286 -3.77 13.53 9.85
C GLU A 286 -3.91 12.51 10.98
N ARG A 287 -3.43 11.30 10.79
CA ARG A 287 -3.51 10.18 11.76
C ARG A 287 -2.22 9.42 11.82
N THR A 288 -1.90 8.94 13.01
CA THR A 288 -0.83 7.96 13.24
C THR A 288 -1.47 6.66 13.69
N TYR A 289 -1.03 5.58 13.10
CA TYR A 289 -1.42 4.21 13.44
C TYR A 289 -0.23 3.51 14.06
N VAL A 290 -0.42 3.02 15.28
CA VAL A 290 0.55 2.18 15.99
C VAL A 290 -0.04 0.79 16.01
N VAL A 291 0.59 -0.15 15.31
CA VAL A 291 0.03 -1.49 15.06
C VAL A 291 0.89 -2.56 15.70
N LEU A 292 0.28 -3.43 16.47
CA LEU A 292 0.85 -4.66 16.99
C LEU A 292 -0.01 -5.84 16.53
N SER A 293 0.60 -6.89 15.98
CA SER A 293 -0.13 -8.05 15.46
C SER A 293 0.68 -9.32 15.52
N GLY A 294 0.01 -10.47 15.48
CA GLY A 294 0.66 -11.77 15.51
C GLY A 294 -0.18 -12.88 16.15
N LEU A 295 0.47 -13.85 16.78
CA LEU A 295 -0.18 -14.92 17.53
C LEU A 295 -0.70 -14.39 18.88
N ASN A 296 -1.98 -14.60 19.16
CA ASN A 296 -2.66 -14.02 20.32
C ASN A 296 -2.10 -14.54 21.67
N GLU A 297 -1.61 -15.77 21.72
CA GLU A 297 -0.95 -16.30 22.93
C GLU A 297 0.24 -15.46 23.36
N ASN A 298 0.92 -14.80 22.43
CA ASN A 298 2.08 -13.97 22.66
C ASN A 298 1.75 -12.46 22.76
N MET A 299 0.47 -12.07 22.58
CA MET A 299 0.08 -10.65 22.62
C MET A 299 0.50 -9.93 23.90
N PRO A 300 0.34 -10.49 25.12
CA PRO A 300 0.76 -9.81 26.34
C PRO A 300 2.28 -9.54 26.40
N ALA A 301 3.09 -10.51 25.99
CA ALA A 301 4.55 -10.37 25.95
C ALA A 301 5.00 -9.37 24.89
N ALA A 302 4.40 -9.44 23.69
CA ALA A 302 4.69 -8.51 22.61
C ALA A 302 4.27 -7.08 22.97
N MET A 303 3.13 -6.91 23.64
CA MET A 303 2.64 -5.62 24.12
C MET A 303 3.59 -5.05 25.20
N GLN A 304 4.02 -5.85 26.16
CA GLN A 304 4.99 -5.43 27.17
C GLN A 304 6.30 -4.96 26.54
N LEU A 305 6.82 -5.71 25.57
CA LEU A 305 8.06 -5.38 24.87
C LEU A 305 7.91 -4.08 24.07
N PHE A 306 6.80 -3.92 23.36
CA PHE A 306 6.53 -2.74 22.56
C PHE A 306 6.33 -1.48 23.41
N GLU A 307 5.55 -1.56 24.46
CA GLU A 307 5.31 -0.43 25.39
C GLU A 307 6.63 -0.01 26.08
N LYS A 308 7.50 -0.99 26.39
CA LYS A 308 8.83 -0.69 26.91
C LYS A 308 9.68 0.05 25.88
N LEU A 309 9.66 -0.38 24.60
CA LEU A 309 10.39 0.32 23.54
C LEU A 309 9.89 1.76 23.37
N LEU A 310 8.57 1.99 23.40
CA LEU A 310 8.02 3.34 23.31
C LEU A 310 8.41 4.22 24.51
N ALA A 311 8.54 3.64 25.71
CA ALA A 311 8.83 4.39 26.94
C ALA A 311 10.32 4.57 27.22
N ASP A 312 11.20 3.70 26.69
CA ASP A 312 12.62 3.60 27.04
C ASP A 312 13.54 3.55 25.81
N ALA A 313 13.08 4.01 24.64
CA ALA A 313 13.93 4.10 23.46
C ALA A 313 15.18 4.97 23.75
N GLN A 314 16.37 4.46 23.40
CA GLN A 314 17.64 5.14 23.67
C GLN A 314 18.20 5.81 22.43
N VAL A 315 18.73 7.01 22.58
CA VAL A 315 19.36 7.73 21.46
C VAL A 315 20.56 6.96 20.90
N ASN A 316 20.59 6.84 19.59
CA ASN A 316 21.74 6.34 18.83
C ASN A 316 22.11 7.35 17.74
N LYS A 317 23.12 8.18 18.03
CA LYS A 317 23.51 9.24 17.11
C LYS A 317 24.00 8.72 15.75
N GLU A 318 24.72 7.61 15.73
CA GLU A 318 25.24 7.01 14.49
C GLU A 318 24.06 6.53 13.60
N ALA A 319 23.09 5.86 14.20
CA ALA A 319 21.87 5.45 13.49
C ALA A 319 21.08 6.65 12.94
N TYR A 320 21.03 7.76 13.67
CA TYR A 320 20.41 9.00 13.19
C TYR A 320 21.15 9.59 11.99
N ASP A 321 22.49 9.72 12.08
CA ASP A 321 23.29 10.28 10.99
C ASP A 321 23.16 9.43 9.71
N ASN A 322 23.11 8.11 9.85
CA ASN A 322 22.85 7.20 8.75
C ASN A 322 21.43 7.37 8.18
N LEU A 323 20.40 7.46 9.03
CA LEU A 323 19.01 7.68 8.62
C LEU A 323 18.88 8.99 7.82
N VAL A 324 19.54 10.07 8.24
CA VAL A 324 19.55 11.35 7.49
C VAL A 324 20.14 11.13 6.10
N GLY A 325 21.25 10.42 5.98
CA GLY A 325 21.85 10.08 4.69
C GLY A 325 20.90 9.29 3.80
N ASP A 326 20.19 8.32 4.36
CA ASP A 326 19.23 7.49 3.64
C ASP A 326 17.99 8.29 3.21
N ILE A 327 17.48 9.20 4.05
CA ILE A 327 16.38 10.13 3.70
C ILE A 327 16.79 11.02 2.51
N LEU A 328 17.98 11.61 2.54
CA LEU A 328 18.45 12.50 1.47
C LEU A 328 18.64 11.73 0.16
N LYS A 329 19.17 10.50 0.24
CA LYS A 329 19.27 9.63 -0.93
C LYS A 329 17.89 9.25 -1.47
N ALA A 330 16.96 8.86 -0.62
CA ALA A 330 15.59 8.53 -1.03
C ALA A 330 14.89 9.71 -1.71
N ARG A 331 15.12 10.95 -1.25
CA ARG A 331 14.63 12.17 -1.89
C ARG A 331 15.22 12.38 -3.29
N ALA A 332 16.52 12.14 -3.45
CA ALA A 332 17.17 12.20 -4.76
C ALA A 332 16.61 11.11 -5.71
N ASP A 333 16.46 9.87 -5.23
CA ASP A 333 15.92 8.77 -6.01
C ASP A 333 14.44 8.99 -6.40
N ALA A 334 13.65 9.63 -5.53
CA ALA A 334 12.27 10.01 -5.80
C ALA A 334 12.12 10.90 -7.03
N LYS A 335 13.06 11.85 -7.23
CA LYS A 335 13.10 12.71 -8.42
C LYS A 335 13.39 11.95 -9.71
N LEU A 336 13.99 10.77 -9.63
CA LEU A 336 14.24 9.86 -10.75
C LEU A 336 13.08 8.92 -11.05
N ASN A 337 12.04 8.89 -10.22
CA ASN A 337 10.89 8.01 -10.37
C ASN A 337 9.70 8.73 -11.00
N GLN A 338 9.24 8.28 -12.17
CA GLN A 338 8.16 8.91 -12.93
C GLN A 338 6.85 8.99 -12.12
N GLY A 339 6.47 7.91 -11.45
CA GLY A 339 5.23 7.85 -10.66
C GLY A 339 5.25 8.83 -9.49
N GLN A 340 6.39 8.97 -8.81
CA GLN A 340 6.54 9.93 -7.72
C GLN A 340 6.50 11.38 -8.21
N ASN A 341 7.18 11.70 -9.31
CA ASN A 341 7.08 13.02 -9.94
C ASN A 341 5.62 13.36 -10.29
N PHE A 342 4.89 12.41 -10.87
CA PHE A 342 3.50 12.62 -11.24
C PHE A 342 2.59 12.81 -10.01
N SER A 343 2.78 12.01 -8.98
CA SER A 343 2.06 12.16 -7.70
C SER A 343 2.31 13.52 -7.06
N ARG A 344 3.56 14.01 -7.07
CA ARG A 344 3.92 15.34 -6.56
C ARG A 344 3.30 16.45 -7.40
N LEU A 345 3.28 16.31 -8.72
CA LEU A 345 2.62 17.27 -9.62
C LEU A 345 1.11 17.34 -9.35
N MET A 346 0.44 16.21 -9.17
CA MET A 346 -0.98 16.18 -8.80
C MET A 346 -1.24 16.81 -7.43
N ASN A 347 -0.37 16.57 -6.44
CA ASN A 347 -0.46 17.24 -5.13
C ASN A 347 -0.32 18.76 -5.28
N TYR A 348 0.65 19.21 -6.07
CA TYR A 348 0.81 20.64 -6.36
C TYR A 348 -0.45 21.23 -7.03
N ALA A 349 -1.06 20.51 -7.96
CA ALA A 349 -2.31 20.95 -8.60
C ALA A 349 -3.46 21.09 -7.61
N MET A 350 -3.54 20.20 -6.62
CA MET A 350 -4.62 20.20 -5.62
C MET A 350 -4.40 21.23 -4.50
N TYR A 351 -3.16 21.42 -4.05
CA TYR A 351 -2.87 22.21 -2.85
C TYR A 351 -1.99 23.43 -3.10
N GLY A 352 -1.31 23.52 -4.25
CA GLY A 352 -0.26 24.52 -4.49
C GLY A 352 1.08 24.13 -3.85
N PRO A 353 2.01 25.09 -3.71
CA PRO A 353 3.35 24.83 -3.22
C PRO A 353 3.41 24.42 -1.74
N LYS A 354 2.41 24.79 -0.95
CA LYS A 354 2.27 24.37 0.45
C LYS A 354 1.22 23.27 0.53
N SER A 355 1.66 22.05 0.73
CA SER A 355 0.82 20.86 0.73
C SER A 355 1.24 19.92 1.85
N PRO A 356 0.39 18.94 2.24
CA PRO A 356 0.85 17.87 3.12
C PRO A 356 2.09 17.15 2.59
N ALA A 357 2.23 17.04 1.28
CA ALA A 357 3.37 16.36 0.64
C ALA A 357 4.70 17.15 0.71
N THR A 358 4.64 18.47 0.93
CA THR A 358 5.82 19.34 1.09
C THR A 358 6.07 19.71 2.57
N ASN A 359 5.25 19.21 3.50
CA ASN A 359 5.39 19.41 4.95
C ASN A 359 6.43 18.44 5.52
N LEU A 360 7.69 18.62 5.15
CA LEU A 360 8.81 17.75 5.48
C LEU A 360 9.90 18.54 6.22
N LEU A 361 10.72 17.83 7.00
CA LEU A 361 11.96 18.42 7.52
C LEU A 361 12.89 18.75 6.36
N THR A 362 13.41 19.97 6.32
CA THR A 362 14.43 20.37 5.35
C THR A 362 15.76 19.68 5.62
N GLU A 363 16.68 19.70 4.65
CA GLU A 363 18.05 19.18 4.85
C GLU A 363 18.76 19.89 6.01
N ALA A 364 18.60 21.22 6.12
CA ALA A 364 19.17 22.00 7.21
C ALA A 364 18.58 21.62 8.58
N GLU A 365 17.28 21.39 8.65
CA GLU A 365 16.61 20.94 9.88
C GLU A 365 17.09 19.53 10.26
N LEU A 366 17.17 18.60 9.30
CA LEU A 366 17.71 17.26 9.55
C LEU A 366 19.17 17.32 10.05
N ALA A 367 20.00 18.14 9.44
CA ALA A 367 21.41 18.27 9.82
C ALA A 367 21.63 18.89 11.21
N SER A 368 20.73 19.79 11.63
CA SER A 368 20.84 20.52 12.92
C SER A 368 20.01 19.91 14.06
N MET A 369 19.15 18.95 13.79
CA MET A 369 18.25 18.34 14.77
C MET A 369 19.03 17.52 15.82
N ASN A 370 18.68 17.73 17.10
CA ASN A 370 19.14 16.83 18.14
C ASN A 370 18.31 15.54 18.11
N PRO A 371 18.93 14.36 17.92
CA PRO A 371 18.21 13.09 17.88
C PRO A 371 17.35 12.82 19.13
N GLN A 372 17.72 13.41 20.30
CA GLN A 372 16.90 13.32 21.51
C GLN A 372 15.50 13.86 21.31
N GLU A 373 15.34 14.89 20.48
CA GLU A 373 14.00 15.47 20.20
C GLU A 373 13.08 14.47 19.48
N LEU A 374 13.62 13.55 18.69
CA LEU A 374 12.84 12.47 18.05
C LEU A 374 12.47 11.39 19.08
N VAL A 375 13.39 11.04 19.95
CA VAL A 375 13.14 10.09 21.05
C VAL A 375 12.09 10.64 22.02
N ASP A 376 12.13 11.94 22.33
CA ASP A 376 11.12 12.60 23.16
C ASP A 376 9.72 12.53 22.53
N ARG A 377 9.60 12.59 21.20
CA ARG A 377 8.32 12.40 20.48
C ARG A 377 7.81 10.97 20.64
N ILE A 378 8.69 10.00 20.51
CA ILE A 378 8.36 8.57 20.70
C ILE A 378 7.86 8.34 22.12
N HIS A 379 8.62 8.77 23.13
CA HIS A 379 8.25 8.63 24.57
C HIS A 379 6.93 9.32 24.92
N ASN A 380 6.59 10.41 24.23
CA ASN A 380 5.38 11.15 24.50
C ASN A 380 4.15 10.69 23.69
N GLN A 381 4.29 9.76 22.73
CA GLN A 381 3.21 9.38 21.83
C GLN A 381 1.96 8.93 22.59
N ASN A 382 2.11 8.01 23.53
CA ASN A 382 1.00 7.46 24.31
C ASN A 382 0.38 8.45 25.31
N ASN A 383 0.95 9.64 25.48
CA ASN A 383 0.38 10.67 26.34
C ASN A 383 -0.80 11.42 25.69
N TYR A 384 -0.99 11.31 24.38
CA TYR A 384 -2.05 11.99 23.65
C TYR A 384 -3.34 11.17 23.58
N LYS A 385 -4.47 11.86 23.43
CA LYS A 385 -5.77 11.22 23.18
C LYS A 385 -5.71 10.32 21.95
N HIS A 386 -6.19 9.10 22.13
CA HIS A 386 -6.24 8.10 21.07
C HIS A 386 -7.38 7.13 21.32
N ARG A 387 -7.64 6.26 20.38
CA ARG A 387 -8.55 5.13 20.49
C ARG A 387 -7.81 3.83 20.15
N ILE A 388 -8.28 2.74 20.70
CA ILE A 388 -7.75 1.40 20.43
C ILE A 388 -8.71 0.65 19.54
N LEU A 389 -8.19 0.00 18.51
CA LEU A 389 -8.91 -0.98 17.70
C LEU A 389 -8.36 -2.36 18.01
N TYR A 390 -9.24 -3.31 18.22
CA TYR A 390 -8.86 -4.69 18.44
C TYR A 390 -9.68 -5.66 17.61
N TYR A 391 -8.98 -6.51 16.87
CA TYR A 391 -9.51 -7.73 16.26
C TYR A 391 -8.66 -8.89 16.72
N GLY A 392 -9.21 -9.84 17.45
CA GLY A 392 -8.47 -10.99 17.99
C GLY A 392 -9.36 -11.91 18.83
N PRO A 393 -8.88 -13.12 19.20
CA PRO A 393 -9.67 -14.12 19.89
C PRO A 393 -9.91 -13.81 21.38
N SER A 394 -9.15 -12.93 22.01
CA SER A 394 -9.32 -12.59 23.44
C SER A 394 -10.73 -12.06 23.70
N SER A 395 -11.34 -12.45 24.82
CA SER A 395 -12.59 -11.88 25.26
C SER A 395 -12.41 -10.38 25.57
N SER A 396 -13.50 -9.62 25.51
CA SER A 396 -13.46 -8.19 25.86
C SER A 396 -12.92 -7.94 27.28
N LYS A 397 -13.23 -8.83 28.23
CA LYS A 397 -12.74 -8.77 29.60
C LYS A 397 -11.23 -8.99 29.67
N ASP A 398 -10.71 -10.01 28.98
CA ASP A 398 -9.28 -10.34 28.99
C ASP A 398 -8.47 -9.27 28.24
N LEU A 399 -9.01 -8.74 27.13
CA LEU A 399 -8.40 -7.62 26.41
C LEU A 399 -8.27 -6.39 27.34
N LEU A 400 -9.35 -5.98 28.00
CA LEU A 400 -9.31 -4.82 28.91
C LEU A 400 -8.33 -5.04 30.05
N ALA A 401 -8.24 -6.25 30.62
CA ALA A 401 -7.26 -6.58 31.64
C ALA A 401 -5.82 -6.48 31.10
N THR A 402 -5.57 -6.93 29.88
CA THR A 402 -4.25 -6.82 29.23
C THR A 402 -3.88 -5.36 28.97
N ILE A 403 -4.82 -4.54 28.46
CA ILE A 403 -4.61 -3.11 28.25
C ILE A 403 -4.35 -2.41 29.61
N GLU A 404 -5.11 -2.74 30.64
CA GLU A 404 -4.91 -2.19 32.01
C GLU A 404 -3.50 -2.47 32.51
N GLN A 405 -3.01 -3.68 32.27
CA GLN A 405 -1.71 -4.12 32.78
C GLN A 405 -0.53 -3.53 32.01
N TYR A 406 -0.59 -3.50 30.68
CA TYR A 406 0.60 -3.24 29.84
C TYR A 406 0.58 -1.90 29.12
N HIS A 407 -0.57 -1.33 28.75
CA HIS A 407 -0.59 -0.06 28.05
C HIS A 407 -0.19 1.09 28.96
N GLN A 408 0.93 1.74 28.67
CA GLN A 408 1.51 2.78 29.52
C GLN A 408 0.97 4.16 29.09
N VAL A 409 0.04 4.70 29.88
CA VAL A 409 -0.58 6.01 29.63
C VAL A 409 -0.73 6.77 30.95
N PRO A 410 -0.71 8.12 30.94
CA PRO A 410 -1.02 8.93 32.10
C PRO A 410 -2.50 8.82 32.47
N ALA A 411 -2.85 9.16 33.72
CA ALA A 411 -4.25 9.18 34.19
C ALA A 411 -5.14 10.11 33.36
N THR A 412 -4.57 11.20 32.81
CA THR A 412 -5.26 12.14 31.93
C THR A 412 -4.45 12.32 30.65
N LEU A 413 -5.05 12.02 29.52
CA LEU A 413 -4.45 12.17 28.22
C LEU A 413 -4.45 13.63 27.76
N LYS A 414 -3.36 14.03 27.09
CA LYS A 414 -3.24 15.37 26.49
C LYS A 414 -4.12 15.47 25.24
N ASP A 415 -4.63 16.66 25.00
CA ASP A 415 -5.28 16.98 23.73
C ASP A 415 -4.25 16.94 22.57
N ILE A 416 -4.74 16.59 21.39
CA ILE A 416 -3.92 16.63 20.19
C ILE A 416 -3.51 18.09 19.89
N PRO A 417 -2.22 18.38 19.68
CA PRO A 417 -1.78 19.73 19.33
C PRO A 417 -2.38 20.18 18.00
N ALA A 418 -2.60 21.49 17.86
CA ALA A 418 -3.05 22.06 16.60
C ALA A 418 -2.04 21.75 15.48
N GLY A 419 -2.55 21.42 14.30
CA GLY A 419 -1.74 21.10 13.12
C GLY A 419 -1.89 22.15 12.02
N ASN A 420 -1.07 22.00 10.98
CA ASN A 420 -1.25 22.75 9.74
C ASN A 420 -2.55 22.31 9.06
N GLU A 421 -3.34 23.28 8.63
CA GLU A 421 -4.53 23.00 7.84
C GLU A 421 -4.22 23.20 6.36
N TYR A 422 -4.62 22.23 5.56
CA TYR A 422 -4.48 22.25 4.10
C TYR A 422 -5.86 22.13 3.46
N SER A 423 -6.12 23.00 2.48
CA SER A 423 -7.36 23.00 1.71
C SER A 423 -7.05 22.79 0.25
N TYR A 424 -7.95 22.11 -0.47
CA TYR A 424 -7.84 22.03 -1.92
C TYR A 424 -8.04 23.40 -2.55
N LEU A 425 -7.19 23.73 -3.52
CA LEU A 425 -7.33 24.94 -4.31
C LEU A 425 -8.62 24.90 -5.12
N GLU A 426 -9.28 26.03 -5.26
CA GLU A 426 -10.37 26.20 -6.22
C GLU A 426 -9.86 26.05 -7.65
N THR A 427 -10.77 25.69 -8.55
CA THR A 427 -10.48 25.57 -9.98
C THR A 427 -11.32 26.60 -10.78
N PRO A 428 -11.10 27.90 -10.60
CA PRO A 428 -11.94 28.94 -11.22
C PRO A 428 -11.72 29.08 -12.73
N ALA A 429 -10.58 28.64 -13.23
CA ALA A 429 -10.19 28.69 -14.64
C ALA A 429 -9.32 27.49 -15.02
N THR A 430 -9.42 27.09 -16.28
CA THR A 430 -8.56 26.04 -16.84
C THR A 430 -7.11 26.53 -16.91
N LYS A 431 -6.16 25.70 -16.48
CA LYS A 431 -4.71 25.90 -16.61
C LYS A 431 -3.99 24.57 -16.86
N VAL A 432 -2.78 24.66 -17.39
CA VAL A 432 -1.92 23.51 -17.69
C VAL A 432 -0.65 23.63 -16.87
N LEU A 433 -0.41 22.65 -16.00
CA LEU A 433 0.86 22.49 -15.26
C LEU A 433 1.72 21.50 -16.00
N VAL A 434 2.95 21.87 -16.33
CA VAL A 434 3.91 21.00 -17.00
C VAL A 434 5.12 20.84 -16.09
N ALA A 435 5.44 19.60 -15.72
CA ALA A 435 6.66 19.26 -15.00
C ALA A 435 7.58 18.40 -15.89
N PRO A 436 8.92 18.62 -15.84
CA PRO A 436 9.85 17.94 -16.73
C PRO A 436 10.09 16.49 -16.28
N TYR A 437 10.01 15.56 -17.24
CA TYR A 437 10.45 14.18 -17.06
C TYR A 437 10.75 13.53 -18.41
N GLU A 438 11.94 12.95 -18.57
CA GLU A 438 12.31 12.24 -19.80
C GLU A 438 11.75 10.81 -19.78
N ALA A 439 10.67 10.56 -20.52
CA ALA A 439 10.07 9.23 -20.66
C ALA A 439 9.45 9.01 -22.03
N LYS A 440 9.31 7.73 -22.44
CA LYS A 440 8.63 7.34 -23.70
C LYS A 440 7.10 7.50 -23.60
N GLN A 441 6.57 7.52 -22.37
CA GLN A 441 5.15 7.74 -22.08
C GLN A 441 5.02 8.94 -21.16
N ILE A 442 4.12 9.84 -21.51
CA ILE A 442 3.69 10.92 -20.64
C ILE A 442 2.56 10.47 -19.74
N TYR A 443 2.59 10.98 -18.52
CA TYR A 443 1.46 10.88 -17.61
C TYR A 443 0.69 12.19 -17.63
N MET A 444 -0.62 12.08 -17.77
CA MET A 444 -1.54 13.22 -17.74
C MET A 444 -2.68 12.96 -16.77
N ALA A 445 -3.07 13.99 -16.04
CA ALA A 445 -4.32 14.03 -15.27
C ALA A 445 -5.04 15.36 -15.50
N GLN A 446 -6.37 15.34 -15.33
CA GLN A 446 -7.20 16.53 -15.19
C GLN A 446 -7.79 16.50 -13.78
N ILE A 447 -7.75 17.62 -13.09
CA ILE A 447 -8.27 17.75 -11.72
C ILE A 447 -9.20 18.96 -11.69
N SER A 448 -10.39 18.78 -11.12
CA SER A 448 -11.33 19.87 -10.84
C SER A 448 -11.84 19.74 -9.40
N ASN A 449 -11.71 20.80 -8.63
CA ASN A 449 -12.38 20.94 -7.34
C ASN A 449 -13.84 21.31 -7.60
N LEU A 450 -14.76 20.52 -7.04
CA LEU A 450 -16.20 20.73 -7.25
C LEU A 450 -16.80 21.77 -6.30
N ASP A 451 -16.04 22.19 -5.29
CA ASP A 451 -16.51 23.08 -4.22
C ASP A 451 -17.83 22.63 -3.56
N LYS A 452 -18.04 21.32 -3.54
CA LYS A 452 -19.19 20.66 -2.91
C LYS A 452 -18.72 19.77 -1.78
N LYS A 453 -19.30 19.91 -0.60
CA LYS A 453 -19.03 19.09 0.57
C LYS A 453 -19.74 17.75 0.44
N TYR A 454 -19.29 16.78 1.26
CA TYR A 454 -19.89 15.45 1.31
C TYR A 454 -21.40 15.52 1.54
N ASP A 455 -22.14 14.82 0.71
CA ASP A 455 -23.58 14.65 0.81
C ASP A 455 -23.96 13.17 0.57
N PRO A 456 -24.44 12.46 1.60
CA PRO A 456 -24.83 11.06 1.45
C PRO A 456 -26.00 10.85 0.47
N ALA A 457 -26.75 11.90 0.12
CA ALA A 457 -27.86 11.77 -0.81
C ALA A 457 -27.39 11.50 -2.25
N ILE A 458 -26.23 12.02 -2.63
CA ILE A 458 -25.70 11.87 -4.00
C ILE A 458 -24.80 10.64 -4.17
N GLU A 459 -24.33 10.04 -3.08
CA GLU A 459 -23.36 8.91 -3.15
C GLU A 459 -23.83 7.76 -4.04
N PRO A 460 -25.09 7.32 -4.01
CA PRO A 460 -25.57 6.27 -4.92
C PRO A 460 -25.44 6.64 -6.40
N THR A 461 -25.80 7.89 -6.76
CA THR A 461 -25.68 8.36 -8.14
C THR A 461 -24.22 8.53 -8.54
N ARG A 462 -23.37 9.04 -7.64
CA ARG A 462 -21.93 9.20 -7.87
C ARG A 462 -21.25 7.84 -8.10
N GLU A 463 -21.56 6.82 -7.28
CA GLU A 463 -20.99 5.49 -7.45
C GLU A 463 -21.39 4.85 -8.78
N LEU A 464 -22.69 4.90 -9.12
CA LEU A 464 -23.16 4.36 -10.40
C LEU A 464 -22.62 5.17 -11.59
N TYR A 465 -22.52 6.50 -11.44
CA TYR A 465 -21.87 7.36 -12.44
C TYR A 465 -20.40 6.94 -12.66
N ASN A 466 -19.63 6.76 -11.59
CA ASN A 466 -18.24 6.35 -11.71
C ASN A 466 -18.11 4.98 -12.40
N GLU A 467 -18.96 4.01 -12.07
CA GLU A 467 -18.98 2.69 -12.71
C GLU A 467 -19.30 2.78 -14.21
N TYR A 468 -20.26 3.61 -14.58
CA TYR A 468 -20.63 3.84 -15.97
C TYR A 468 -19.58 4.62 -16.75
N PHE A 469 -19.06 5.72 -16.17
CA PHE A 469 -18.21 6.67 -16.87
C PHE A 469 -16.75 6.22 -16.97
N GLY A 470 -16.12 5.81 -15.86
CA GLY A 470 -14.67 5.59 -15.85
C GLY A 470 -14.15 4.43 -15.01
N GLY A 471 -15.03 3.63 -14.40
CA GLY A 471 -14.66 2.69 -13.34
C GLY A 471 -14.25 1.28 -13.79
N GLY A 472 -14.41 0.90 -15.05
CA GLY A 472 -14.12 -0.46 -15.47
C GLY A 472 -13.92 -0.62 -16.98
N MET A 473 -13.67 -1.85 -17.43
CA MET A 473 -13.42 -2.15 -18.85
C MET A 473 -14.62 -1.83 -19.77
N ASN A 474 -15.82 -1.83 -19.22
CA ASN A 474 -17.04 -1.48 -19.96
C ASN A 474 -17.41 0.01 -19.86
N SER A 475 -16.63 0.80 -19.09
CA SER A 475 -16.90 2.23 -18.92
C SER A 475 -16.65 3.04 -20.19
N ILE A 476 -17.32 4.18 -20.29
CA ILE A 476 -17.20 5.09 -21.44
C ILE A 476 -15.73 5.49 -21.66
N VAL A 477 -15.02 5.88 -20.62
CA VAL A 477 -13.60 6.29 -20.72
C VAL A 477 -12.73 5.15 -21.27
N PHE A 478 -12.88 3.95 -20.75
CA PHE A 478 -12.08 2.82 -21.20
C PHE A 478 -12.36 2.47 -22.67
N GLN A 479 -13.62 2.42 -23.04
CA GLN A 479 -14.04 2.09 -24.41
C GLN A 479 -13.57 3.15 -25.41
N GLU A 480 -13.72 4.43 -25.11
CA GLU A 480 -13.32 5.52 -26.00
C GLU A 480 -11.79 5.71 -26.07
N MET A 481 -11.09 5.64 -24.94
CA MET A 481 -9.67 5.95 -24.88
C MET A 481 -8.79 4.79 -25.32
N ARG A 482 -9.13 3.58 -24.91
CA ARG A 482 -8.31 2.38 -25.18
C ARG A 482 -8.80 1.61 -26.40
N GLU A 483 -10.08 1.21 -26.39
CA GLU A 483 -10.59 0.25 -27.37
C GLU A 483 -10.84 0.89 -28.72
N THR A 484 -11.49 2.07 -28.75
CA THR A 484 -11.86 2.74 -30.00
C THR A 484 -10.69 3.47 -30.64
N ARG A 485 -9.88 4.18 -29.83
CA ARG A 485 -8.84 5.10 -30.35
C ARG A 485 -7.42 4.64 -30.08
N GLY A 486 -7.20 3.62 -29.26
CA GLY A 486 -5.87 3.08 -28.96
C GLY A 486 -4.90 4.12 -28.36
N LEU A 487 -5.43 5.07 -27.59
CA LEU A 487 -4.64 6.18 -27.04
C LEU A 487 -3.79 5.76 -25.85
N ALA A 488 -4.24 4.77 -25.08
CA ALA A 488 -3.54 4.32 -23.89
C ALA A 488 -3.86 2.88 -23.52
N TYR A 489 -2.97 2.24 -22.76
CA TYR A 489 -3.24 0.95 -22.13
C TYR A 489 -4.17 1.09 -20.92
N SER A 490 -4.03 2.17 -20.16
CA SER A 490 -4.84 2.47 -18.98
C SER A 490 -5.31 3.91 -19.00
N ALA A 491 -6.60 4.10 -18.86
CA ALA A 491 -7.24 5.40 -18.67
C ALA A 491 -8.41 5.22 -17.69
N TRP A 492 -8.61 6.19 -16.81
CA TRP A 492 -9.73 6.21 -15.89
C TRP A 492 -10.20 7.64 -15.61
N ALA A 493 -11.41 7.77 -15.13
CA ALA A 493 -11.98 9.03 -14.67
C ALA A 493 -13.01 8.76 -13.57
N GLY A 494 -13.20 9.73 -12.67
CA GLY A 494 -14.25 9.61 -11.66
C GLY A 494 -14.36 10.83 -10.78
N ILE A 495 -15.45 10.88 -10.04
CA ILE A 495 -15.68 11.85 -8.96
C ILE A 495 -15.27 11.19 -7.65
N MET A 496 -14.22 11.76 -7.03
CA MET A 496 -13.67 11.28 -5.78
C MET A 496 -14.41 11.90 -4.61
N PRO A 497 -14.95 11.10 -3.69
CA PRO A 497 -15.53 11.63 -2.46
C PRO A 497 -14.41 12.16 -1.54
N PRO A 498 -14.73 13.09 -0.64
CA PRO A 498 -13.78 13.50 0.38
C PRO A 498 -13.55 12.37 1.40
N SER A 499 -12.33 12.30 1.95
CA SER A 499 -12.03 11.39 3.06
C SER A 499 -12.55 11.91 4.41
N TYR A 500 -12.76 13.22 4.54
CA TYR A 500 -13.28 13.91 5.72
C TYR A 500 -14.23 15.02 5.31
N LEU A 501 -15.20 15.35 6.16
CA LEU A 501 -16.22 16.38 5.89
C LEU A 501 -15.66 17.76 5.52
N LYS A 502 -14.42 18.05 5.92
CA LYS A 502 -13.77 19.34 5.61
C LYS A 502 -13.35 19.49 4.14
N TYR A 503 -13.12 18.40 3.45
CA TYR A 503 -12.68 18.42 2.04
C TYR A 503 -13.87 18.41 1.08
N PRO A 504 -13.71 18.95 -0.14
CA PRO A 504 -14.71 18.88 -1.21
C PRO A 504 -14.57 17.61 -2.05
N TYR A 505 -15.60 17.31 -2.85
CA TYR A 505 -15.48 16.39 -3.98
C TYR A 505 -14.51 16.91 -5.03
N THR A 506 -13.83 16.01 -5.71
CA THR A 506 -12.98 16.34 -6.87
C THR A 506 -13.29 15.44 -8.06
N ILE A 507 -13.26 15.97 -9.28
CA ILE A 507 -13.19 15.16 -10.49
C ILE A 507 -11.73 14.93 -10.80
N ARG A 508 -11.39 13.69 -11.15
CA ARG A 508 -10.03 13.33 -11.60
C ARG A 508 -10.13 12.44 -12.83
N THR A 509 -9.26 12.71 -13.79
CA THR A 509 -8.97 11.80 -14.90
C THR A 509 -7.50 11.49 -14.91
N GLN A 510 -7.13 10.34 -15.43
CA GLN A 510 -5.72 9.96 -15.57
C GLN A 510 -5.53 9.09 -16.80
N ILE A 511 -4.41 9.29 -17.49
CA ILE A 511 -3.97 8.48 -18.62
C ILE A 511 -2.44 8.43 -18.69
N ALA A 512 -1.91 7.27 -19.10
CA ALA A 512 -0.55 7.11 -19.56
C ALA A 512 -0.57 6.88 -21.07
N THR A 513 0.02 7.79 -21.84
CA THR A 513 -0.04 7.77 -23.32
C THR A 513 1.34 8.05 -23.94
N GLN A 514 1.47 7.77 -25.23
CA GLN A 514 2.68 8.13 -26.00
C GLN A 514 2.73 9.65 -26.23
N ASN A 515 3.95 10.19 -26.37
CA ASN A 515 4.17 11.63 -26.52
C ASN A 515 3.38 12.23 -27.71
N ASP A 516 3.35 11.56 -28.83
CA ASP A 516 2.66 11.96 -30.06
C ASP A 516 1.12 11.86 -29.97
N LYS A 517 0.58 11.10 -29.02
CA LYS A 517 -0.87 10.91 -28.82
C LYS A 517 -1.45 11.78 -27.70
N MET A 518 -0.63 12.55 -27.00
CA MET A 518 -1.07 13.29 -25.82
C MET A 518 -2.20 14.29 -26.14
N ILE A 519 -2.08 15.04 -27.21
CA ILE A 519 -3.11 16.03 -27.62
C ILE A 519 -4.44 15.34 -27.99
N ASP A 520 -4.36 14.19 -28.67
CA ASP A 520 -5.56 13.41 -28.99
C ASP A 520 -6.23 12.88 -27.72
N ALA A 521 -5.43 12.48 -26.73
CA ALA A 521 -5.93 12.07 -25.41
C ALA A 521 -6.62 13.24 -24.68
N VAL A 522 -6.02 14.43 -24.67
CA VAL A 522 -6.64 15.65 -24.10
C VAL A 522 -7.97 15.96 -24.78
N ASN A 523 -7.98 15.99 -26.12
CA ASN A 523 -9.19 16.31 -26.88
C ASN A 523 -10.29 15.27 -26.66
N THR A 524 -9.93 13.99 -26.61
CA THR A 524 -10.88 12.91 -26.36
C THR A 524 -11.48 13.00 -24.96
N PHE A 525 -10.67 13.24 -23.92
CA PHE A 525 -11.21 13.44 -22.58
C PHE A 525 -12.15 14.65 -22.52
N ASN A 526 -11.78 15.77 -23.15
CA ASN A 526 -12.62 16.97 -23.19
C ASN A 526 -13.93 16.71 -23.93
N ASP A 527 -13.90 15.92 -24.99
CA ASP A 527 -15.11 15.55 -25.74
C ASP A 527 -16.05 14.69 -24.90
N ILE A 528 -15.56 13.57 -24.33
CA ILE A 528 -16.41 12.67 -23.53
C ILE A 528 -16.87 13.29 -22.20
N ILE A 529 -16.11 14.22 -21.61
CA ILE A 529 -16.53 15.00 -20.44
C ILE A 529 -17.68 15.94 -20.79
N ASN A 530 -17.66 16.58 -21.95
CA ASN A 530 -18.69 17.54 -22.35
C ASN A 530 -19.85 16.91 -23.15
N ASN A 531 -19.58 15.82 -23.85
CA ASN A 531 -20.53 15.13 -24.73
C ASN A 531 -20.51 13.62 -24.41
N MET A 532 -20.76 13.27 -23.14
CA MET A 532 -20.75 11.88 -22.68
C MET A 532 -21.66 11.01 -23.57
N PRO A 533 -21.12 9.93 -24.16
CA PRO A 533 -21.96 8.99 -24.91
C PRO A 533 -23.06 8.38 -24.02
N GLU A 534 -24.27 8.31 -24.52
CA GLU A 534 -25.39 7.69 -23.84
C GLU A 534 -25.60 6.27 -24.40
N SER A 535 -25.45 5.26 -23.55
CA SER A 535 -25.58 3.85 -23.92
C SER A 535 -26.36 3.09 -22.87
N GLU A 536 -27.57 2.67 -23.21
CA GLU A 536 -28.39 1.82 -22.33
C GLU A 536 -27.73 0.49 -22.03
N ALA A 537 -27.00 -0.09 -22.99
CA ALA A 537 -26.28 -1.35 -22.78
C ALA A 537 -25.13 -1.19 -21.76
N ALA A 538 -24.31 -0.15 -21.88
CA ALA A 538 -23.24 0.15 -20.94
C ALA A 538 -23.80 0.50 -19.54
N PHE A 539 -24.90 1.27 -19.49
CA PHE A 539 -25.57 1.58 -18.23
C PHE A 539 -26.10 0.33 -17.52
N LYS A 540 -26.74 -0.57 -18.26
CA LYS A 540 -27.24 -1.85 -17.70
C LYS A 540 -26.09 -2.66 -17.11
N LEU A 541 -24.99 -2.80 -17.84
CA LEU A 541 -23.80 -3.53 -17.36
C LEU A 541 -23.20 -2.88 -16.11
N ALA A 542 -23.05 -1.56 -16.08
CA ALA A 542 -22.54 -0.83 -14.93
C ALA A 542 -23.44 -1.03 -13.68
N LYS A 543 -24.74 -0.88 -13.86
CA LYS A 543 -25.73 -1.04 -12.79
C LYS A 543 -25.76 -2.47 -12.26
N GLU A 544 -25.82 -3.48 -13.13
CA GLU A 544 -25.82 -4.89 -12.76
C GLU A 544 -24.49 -5.26 -12.08
N GLY A 545 -23.35 -4.78 -12.59
CA GLY A 545 -22.04 -4.99 -12.00
C GLY A 545 -21.95 -4.44 -10.59
N LEU A 546 -22.41 -3.21 -10.36
CA LEU A 546 -22.43 -2.58 -9.04
C LEU A 546 -23.34 -3.33 -8.06
N ILE A 547 -24.56 -3.70 -8.48
CA ILE A 547 -25.50 -4.48 -7.66
C ILE A 547 -24.91 -5.84 -7.30
N ASN A 548 -24.33 -6.57 -8.27
CA ASN A 548 -23.76 -7.89 -8.04
C ASN A 548 -22.55 -7.82 -7.10
N ARG A 549 -21.69 -6.81 -7.25
CA ARG A 549 -20.59 -6.57 -6.30
C ARG A 549 -21.12 -6.42 -4.87
N MET A 550 -22.13 -5.56 -4.64
CA MET A 550 -22.74 -5.38 -3.31
C MET A 550 -23.39 -6.65 -2.76
N ARG A 551 -23.94 -7.51 -3.63
CA ARG A 551 -24.54 -8.80 -3.23
C ARG A 551 -23.48 -9.82 -2.81
N THR A 552 -22.31 -9.81 -3.42
CA THR A 552 -21.25 -10.79 -3.19
C THR A 552 -20.23 -10.35 -2.14
N ASP A 553 -19.99 -9.04 -2.01
CA ASP A 553 -19.03 -8.51 -1.05
C ASP A 553 -19.47 -8.77 0.39
N ARG A 554 -18.51 -9.21 1.19
CA ARG A 554 -18.68 -9.44 2.63
C ARG A 554 -17.64 -8.64 3.38
N ILE A 555 -18.09 -7.67 4.16
CA ILE A 555 -17.21 -6.98 5.12
C ILE A 555 -17.17 -7.84 6.37
N ILE A 556 -15.99 -8.36 6.68
CA ILE A 556 -15.77 -9.32 7.78
C ILE A 556 -14.52 -8.89 8.57
N LYS A 557 -14.28 -9.53 9.70
CA LYS A 557 -13.05 -9.36 10.50
C LYS A 557 -12.82 -7.91 10.95
N SER A 558 -11.58 -7.44 10.87
CA SER A 558 -11.18 -6.06 11.20
C SER A 558 -11.81 -5.00 10.29
N ASP A 559 -12.20 -5.37 9.05
CA ASP A 559 -12.81 -4.42 8.10
C ASP A 559 -14.16 -3.87 8.59
N ILE A 560 -14.82 -4.58 9.51
CA ILE A 560 -16.02 -4.09 10.19
C ILE A 560 -15.70 -2.80 10.97
N ILE A 561 -14.60 -2.80 11.72
CA ILE A 561 -14.16 -1.64 12.50
C ILE A 561 -13.76 -0.48 11.57
N TRP A 562 -13.02 -0.78 10.50
CA TRP A 562 -12.61 0.24 9.53
C TRP A 562 -13.78 0.85 8.77
N THR A 563 -14.78 0.04 8.40
CA THR A 563 -16.01 0.53 7.78
C THR A 563 -16.77 1.47 8.73
N TYR A 564 -16.82 1.13 10.02
CA TYR A 564 -17.41 2.00 11.05
C TYR A 564 -16.65 3.33 11.15
N ILE A 565 -15.32 3.31 11.23
CA ILE A 565 -14.51 4.54 11.33
C ILE A 565 -14.71 5.44 10.11
N ASN A 566 -14.64 4.85 8.90
CA ASN A 566 -14.84 5.60 7.65
C ASN A 566 -16.25 6.20 7.56
N ALA A 567 -17.27 5.50 8.03
CA ALA A 567 -18.62 6.04 8.12
C ALA A 567 -18.68 7.22 9.09
N GLN A 568 -18.05 7.10 10.28
CA GLN A 568 -17.98 8.16 11.28
C GLN A 568 -17.26 9.42 10.76
N ASP A 569 -16.16 9.26 10.03
CA ASP A 569 -15.40 10.37 9.44
C ASP A 569 -16.23 11.20 8.45
N LEU A 570 -17.27 10.58 7.87
CA LEU A 570 -18.24 11.21 6.98
C LEU A 570 -19.59 11.49 7.66
N GLY A 571 -19.66 11.44 8.98
CA GLY A 571 -20.86 11.72 9.76
C GLY A 571 -22.00 10.70 9.59
N GLN A 572 -21.68 9.48 9.13
CA GLN A 572 -22.64 8.40 8.95
C GLN A 572 -22.70 7.50 10.18
N SER A 573 -23.90 7.09 10.57
CA SER A 573 -24.14 6.22 11.74
C SER A 573 -24.54 4.80 11.38
N VAL A 574 -24.73 4.53 10.09
CA VAL A 574 -25.15 3.23 9.54
C VAL A 574 -24.25 2.85 8.36
N ASP A 575 -24.29 1.59 7.97
CA ASP A 575 -23.55 1.13 6.78
C ASP A 575 -24.05 1.88 5.52
N PRO A 576 -23.20 2.70 4.88
CA PRO A 576 -23.62 3.51 3.71
C PRO A 576 -24.05 2.66 2.51
N ARG A 577 -23.64 1.39 2.44
CA ARG A 577 -24.01 0.46 1.37
C ARG A 577 -25.51 0.16 1.35
N ILE A 578 -26.21 0.29 2.48
CA ILE A 578 -27.68 0.09 2.56
C ILE A 578 -28.38 1.07 1.60
N LYS A 579 -28.05 2.36 1.73
CA LYS A 579 -28.63 3.41 0.87
C LYS A 579 -28.22 3.20 -0.58
N LEU A 580 -26.93 2.97 -0.82
CA LEU A 580 -26.39 2.71 -2.16
C LEU A 580 -27.15 1.58 -2.87
N TYR A 581 -27.29 0.43 -2.22
CA TYR A 581 -27.99 -0.73 -2.79
C TYR A 581 -29.45 -0.44 -3.13
N ASN A 582 -30.16 0.21 -2.23
CA ASN A 582 -31.58 0.50 -2.41
C ASN A 582 -31.82 1.49 -3.55
N ASP A 583 -31.06 2.57 -3.58
CA ASP A 583 -31.27 3.65 -4.55
C ASP A 583 -30.86 3.24 -5.97
N VAL A 584 -29.71 2.54 -6.11
CA VAL A 584 -29.22 2.12 -7.44
C VAL A 584 -30.22 1.23 -8.18
N GLN A 585 -31.01 0.41 -7.48
CA GLN A 585 -32.00 -0.47 -8.11
C GLN A 585 -33.05 0.29 -8.94
N THR A 586 -33.39 1.51 -8.58
CA THR A 586 -34.41 2.32 -9.26
C THR A 586 -33.85 3.33 -10.25
N MET A 587 -32.51 3.55 -10.25
CA MET A 587 -31.86 4.51 -11.13
C MET A 587 -31.95 4.12 -12.60
N THR A 588 -31.99 5.14 -13.45
CA THR A 588 -32.06 5.06 -14.91
C THR A 588 -30.84 5.73 -15.55
N LEU A 589 -30.61 5.52 -16.84
CA LEU A 589 -29.55 6.23 -17.58
C LEU A 589 -29.77 7.76 -17.52
N LYS A 590 -31.02 8.19 -17.48
CA LYS A 590 -31.36 9.64 -17.37
C LYS A 590 -30.79 10.25 -16.09
N ASP A 591 -30.82 9.55 -14.96
CA ASP A 591 -30.26 10.06 -13.69
C ASP A 591 -28.74 10.28 -13.80
N ILE A 592 -28.04 9.39 -14.51
CA ILE A 592 -26.60 9.50 -14.78
C ILE A 592 -26.29 10.66 -15.74
N VAL A 593 -27.10 10.82 -16.78
CA VAL A 593 -26.96 11.93 -17.75
C VAL A 593 -27.23 13.29 -17.09
N ASP A 594 -28.25 13.38 -16.25
CA ASP A 594 -28.53 14.60 -15.51
C ASP A 594 -27.44 14.93 -14.49
N PHE A 595 -26.91 13.92 -13.81
CA PHE A 595 -25.77 14.07 -12.90
C PHE A 595 -24.51 14.54 -13.65
N GLN A 596 -24.21 13.97 -14.83
CA GLN A 596 -23.13 14.43 -15.71
C GLN A 596 -23.26 15.91 -16.06
N LYS A 597 -24.48 16.36 -16.43
CA LYS A 597 -24.74 17.76 -16.80
C LYS A 597 -24.52 18.71 -15.63
N GLU A 598 -24.94 18.32 -14.44
CA GLU A 598 -24.84 19.16 -13.24
C GLU A 598 -23.42 19.20 -12.65
N TRP A 599 -22.76 18.05 -12.59
CA TRP A 599 -21.54 17.89 -11.80
C TRP A 599 -20.26 17.97 -12.63
N VAL A 600 -20.29 17.61 -13.92
CA VAL A 600 -19.08 17.36 -14.71
C VAL A 600 -18.98 18.26 -15.93
N LYS A 601 -20.08 18.40 -16.70
CA LYS A 601 -20.09 19.14 -17.96
C LYS A 601 -19.76 20.62 -17.77
N GLY A 602 -18.89 21.17 -18.65
CA GLY A 602 -18.57 22.60 -18.67
C GLY A 602 -17.66 23.07 -17.53
N ARG A 603 -17.06 22.16 -16.78
CA ARG A 603 -16.14 22.50 -15.71
C ARG A 603 -14.77 22.92 -16.23
N THR A 604 -14.08 23.70 -15.42
CA THR A 604 -12.67 24.06 -15.58
C THR A 604 -11.76 23.01 -14.93
N TYR A 605 -10.60 22.79 -15.51
CA TYR A 605 -9.64 21.77 -15.04
C TYR A 605 -8.23 22.32 -14.91
N VAL A 606 -7.50 21.83 -13.91
CA VAL A 606 -6.04 21.89 -13.88
C VAL A 606 -5.52 20.61 -14.56
N TYR A 607 -4.85 20.79 -15.69
CA TYR A 607 -4.16 19.72 -16.40
C TYR A 607 -2.78 19.53 -15.82
N CYS A 608 -2.44 18.34 -15.40
CA CYS A 608 -1.13 17.92 -14.93
C CYS A 608 -0.45 17.10 -16.01
N ILE A 609 0.65 17.57 -16.57
CA ILE A 609 1.38 16.90 -17.63
C ILE A 609 2.82 16.67 -17.18
N LEU A 610 3.22 15.42 -17.10
CA LEU A 610 4.58 15.02 -16.78
C LEU A 610 5.26 14.50 -18.06
N GLY A 611 6.20 15.24 -18.60
CA GLY A 611 6.88 14.87 -19.85
C GLY A 611 8.04 15.80 -20.19
N ASP A 612 8.85 15.44 -21.20
CA ASP A 612 9.91 16.29 -21.69
C ASP A 612 9.34 17.36 -22.64
N LYS A 613 9.63 18.61 -22.36
CA LYS A 613 9.17 19.75 -23.14
C LYS A 613 9.49 19.63 -24.65
N LYS A 614 10.62 18.99 -25.00
CA LYS A 614 11.01 18.79 -26.42
C LYS A 614 10.06 17.82 -27.16
N ASP A 615 9.38 16.95 -26.43
CA ASP A 615 8.47 15.95 -26.95
C ASP A 615 6.99 16.37 -26.86
N LEU A 616 6.70 17.55 -26.25
CA LEU A 616 5.35 18.09 -26.07
C LEU A 616 5.03 19.16 -27.12
N ASP A 617 3.83 19.10 -27.71
CA ASP A 617 3.30 20.18 -28.54
C ASP A 617 2.78 21.34 -27.66
N MET A 618 3.71 22.18 -27.20
CA MET A 618 3.42 23.31 -26.32
C MET A 618 2.43 24.30 -26.93
N ASN A 619 2.37 24.43 -28.27
CA ASN A 619 1.43 25.35 -28.92
C ASN A 619 -0.01 24.84 -28.83
N LYS A 620 -0.22 23.53 -29.02
CA LYS A 620 -1.52 22.91 -28.84
C LYS A 620 -1.95 22.90 -27.38
N LEU A 621 -1.01 22.72 -26.45
CA LEU A 621 -1.30 22.83 -25.02
C LEU A 621 -1.74 24.24 -24.60
N LYS A 622 -1.15 25.29 -25.17
CA LYS A 622 -1.59 26.67 -24.94
C LYS A 622 -3.05 26.93 -25.37
N ALA A 623 -3.54 26.18 -26.35
CA ALA A 623 -4.94 26.27 -26.76
C ALA A 623 -5.90 25.65 -25.72
N VAL A 624 -5.41 24.75 -24.87
CA VAL A 624 -6.19 24.17 -23.75
C VAL A 624 -6.31 25.16 -22.59
N GLY A 625 -5.22 25.87 -22.28
CA GLY A 625 -5.19 26.87 -21.21
C GLY A 625 -3.79 27.48 -21.00
N PRO A 626 -3.68 28.51 -20.18
CA PRO A 626 -2.38 29.07 -19.79
C PRO A 626 -1.46 27.98 -19.19
N ILE A 627 -0.21 27.95 -19.66
CA ILE A 627 0.79 27.01 -19.21
C ILE A 627 1.62 27.59 -18.07
N GLU A 628 1.74 26.85 -16.99
CA GLU A 628 2.69 27.06 -15.90
C GLU A 628 3.71 25.91 -15.92
N GLU A 629 4.97 26.23 -16.21
CA GLU A 629 6.07 25.27 -16.17
C GLU A 629 6.62 25.19 -14.75
N LEU A 630 6.69 24.00 -14.19
CA LEU A 630 7.15 23.73 -12.81
C LEU A 630 8.49 23.00 -12.85
N THR A 631 9.33 23.25 -11.86
CA THR A 631 10.56 22.47 -11.63
C THR A 631 10.27 21.30 -10.69
N GLN A 632 11.20 20.34 -10.63
CA GLN A 632 11.12 19.26 -9.64
C GLN A 632 11.16 19.80 -8.20
N GLU A 633 12.00 20.81 -7.93
CA GLU A 633 12.09 21.44 -6.61
C GLU A 633 10.75 22.06 -6.17
N GLN A 634 10.01 22.68 -7.10
CA GLN A 634 8.70 23.26 -6.79
C GLN A 634 7.66 22.19 -6.43
N ILE A 635 7.63 21.04 -7.13
CA ILE A 635 6.65 20.00 -6.86
C ILE A 635 7.01 19.08 -5.69
N PHE A 636 8.31 18.91 -5.40
CA PHE A 636 8.79 18.11 -4.27
C PHE A 636 8.93 18.91 -2.97
N GLY A 637 9.22 20.21 -3.06
CA GLY A 637 9.47 21.05 -1.89
C GLY A 637 10.91 20.97 -1.34
N TYR A 638 11.83 20.29 -2.06
CA TYR A 638 13.24 20.14 -1.71
C TYR A 638 14.13 20.01 -2.94
#